data_d895357f3cfc503c55007a05ed4bd7ed
#
_entry.id   d895357f3cfc503c55007a05ed4bd7ed
#
_cell.length_a   1.000
_cell.length_b   1.000
_cell.length_c   1.000
_cell.angle_alpha   90.00
_cell.angle_beta   90.00
_cell.angle_gamma   90.00
#
_symmetry.space_group_name_H-M   'P 1'
#
loop_
_entity.id
_entity.type
_entity.pdbx_description
1 polymer ?
#
loop_
_entity_poly.entity_id
_entity_poly.type
_entity_poly.pdbx_seq_one_letter_code
_entity_poly.pdbx_strand_id
1 'polypeptide(L)'
;MIDYKVDGDGVATITWDVDNRPMNVMNHETMSAYIEALERAIADDGVKGVIVASAHPEFIVGADLSAMGNTDGMGEFEEFIRVVHGMFRRMETCGKPFVAAINGHALGGGFEICLACHGRIAADNPRIKIGLPEAKVGLLPGGGGTQRLPRLIGMQQALPLMLEGRELAPAKALALGMIDKVVPADDLLAEAKAWVLGDGQKAAVQPWDKKGFKLPGGAVQSPMGQQAFVAGNAMLHKRTYGNYPAQQHIMSCVYEGCQVDIDTGLTIEARYFLATATTKEAKNLIRFFFAMTEANKGAGRPADIAPAELAKIGILGAGMMGAGIAHVTAMAGLSVVLLDTELANAEKGKGYAEGLLKKRVSQKRMSRDQADEVLGRIRPSADFADLAGCDLVVEAVFEDRAIKAEVTQKTLAVTGDGIVFASNTSTLPISGLAEASSRPDNFIGLHFFSPVDRMPLVEIIRGRETSDETLAKAIDYVKAIRKTPIVVNDSRGFYTSRVFATYVREGLAMLAEGVTPALLENAGKMAGMPVGPLALADEVSIELMYRIGRQTQEDLGDDYVASPADGLVQHMVEDLGRLGKKAGKGFYDYPGDGPKRLWPGLAAEFPVVAEQPDVEEVKKRVMYIQSVETARCMEEGVVTENRDADVGSIM
;
A
#
# COMPACT_ATOMS: atom_id res chain seq x y z
N MET A 1 -16.57 -27.60 -1.03
CA MET A 1 -15.40 -27.10 -0.25
C MET A 1 -14.07 -27.68 -0.77
N ILE A 2 -13.80 -28.97 -0.59
CA ILE A 2 -12.67 -29.69 -1.24
C ILE A 2 -13.27 -30.87 -1.99
N ASP A 3 -13.08 -30.92 -3.32
CA ASP A 3 -13.48 -32.03 -4.17
C ASP A 3 -12.33 -33.00 -4.42
N TYR A 4 -12.59 -34.30 -4.43
CA TYR A 4 -11.56 -35.31 -4.63
C TYR A 4 -12.02 -36.31 -5.70
N LYS A 5 -11.27 -36.40 -6.79
CA LYS A 5 -11.59 -37.32 -7.92
C LYS A 5 -10.31 -38.04 -8.35
N VAL A 6 -10.45 -39.33 -8.66
CA VAL A 6 -9.40 -40.13 -9.30
C VAL A 6 -9.87 -40.50 -10.71
N ASP A 7 -9.02 -40.26 -11.69
CA ASP A 7 -9.32 -40.59 -13.09
C ASP A 7 -8.90 -42.02 -13.48
N GLY A 8 -9.23 -42.42 -14.71
CA GLY A 8 -8.97 -43.77 -15.22
C GLY A 8 -7.48 -44.12 -15.36
N ASP A 9 -6.58 -43.10 -15.32
CA ASP A 9 -5.13 -43.28 -15.40
C ASP A 9 -4.48 -43.37 -14.00
N GLY A 10 -5.29 -43.24 -12.93
CA GLY A 10 -4.83 -43.24 -11.54
C GLY A 10 -4.26 -41.89 -11.09
N VAL A 11 -4.66 -40.78 -11.68
CA VAL A 11 -4.27 -39.44 -11.21
C VAL A 11 -5.41 -38.88 -10.34
N ALA A 12 -5.09 -38.57 -9.09
CA ALA A 12 -6.01 -37.89 -8.19
C ALA A 12 -5.94 -36.38 -8.39
N THR A 13 -7.11 -35.72 -8.38
CA THR A 13 -7.21 -34.26 -8.36
C THR A 13 -7.91 -33.84 -7.08
N ILE A 14 -7.23 -33.01 -6.28
CA ILE A 14 -7.78 -32.34 -5.10
C ILE A 14 -8.08 -30.91 -5.50
N THR A 15 -9.36 -30.57 -5.61
CA THR A 15 -9.82 -29.26 -6.09
C THR A 15 -10.34 -28.43 -4.93
N TRP A 16 -9.76 -27.27 -4.73
CA TRP A 16 -10.25 -26.26 -3.79
C TRP A 16 -11.45 -25.54 -4.40
N ASP A 17 -12.59 -25.59 -3.71
CA ASP A 17 -13.86 -24.96 -4.10
C ASP A 17 -14.61 -24.52 -2.84
N VAL A 18 -14.19 -23.39 -2.28
CA VAL A 18 -14.76 -22.88 -1.01
C VAL A 18 -16.08 -22.17 -1.28
N ASP A 19 -17.18 -22.81 -0.93
CA ASP A 19 -18.53 -22.29 -1.12
C ASP A 19 -18.74 -20.93 -0.42
N ASN A 20 -19.55 -20.07 -1.03
CA ASN A 20 -19.95 -18.76 -0.51
C ASN A 20 -18.79 -17.76 -0.24
N ARG A 21 -17.61 -18.01 -0.78
CA ARG A 21 -16.49 -17.06 -0.74
C ARG A 21 -16.03 -16.73 -2.16
N PRO A 22 -15.54 -15.51 -2.40
CA PRO A 22 -15.04 -15.10 -3.73
C PRO A 22 -13.69 -15.76 -4.07
N MET A 23 -13.02 -16.39 -3.11
CA MET A 23 -11.68 -16.95 -3.25
C MET A 23 -11.42 -18.06 -2.22
N ASN A 24 -10.50 -18.97 -2.56
CA ASN A 24 -10.04 -20.00 -1.65
C ASN A 24 -9.09 -19.41 -0.59
N VAL A 25 -9.36 -19.72 0.67
CA VAL A 25 -8.52 -19.36 1.82
C VAL A 25 -8.30 -20.57 2.72
N MET A 26 -7.15 -20.58 3.39
CA MET A 26 -6.80 -21.60 4.38
C MET A 26 -7.35 -21.21 5.74
N ASN A 27 -8.24 -22.01 6.28
CA ASN A 27 -8.73 -21.96 7.65
C ASN A 27 -8.84 -23.39 8.21
N HIS A 28 -9.26 -23.53 9.45
CA HIS A 28 -9.36 -24.84 10.09
C HIS A 28 -10.23 -25.84 9.32
N GLU A 29 -11.38 -25.38 8.81
CA GLU A 29 -12.35 -26.22 8.09
C GLU A 29 -11.79 -26.68 6.74
N THR A 30 -11.26 -25.75 5.92
CA THR A 30 -10.69 -26.07 4.61
C THR A 30 -9.45 -26.94 4.72
N MET A 31 -8.62 -26.73 5.76
CA MET A 31 -7.45 -27.54 6.01
C MET A 31 -7.80 -28.96 6.46
N SER A 32 -8.81 -29.11 7.31
CA SER A 32 -9.29 -30.45 7.72
C SER A 32 -9.81 -31.26 6.52
N ALA A 33 -10.62 -30.63 5.65
CA ALA A 33 -11.11 -31.27 4.44
C ALA A 33 -9.99 -31.61 3.45
N TYR A 34 -8.99 -30.72 3.33
CA TYR A 34 -7.81 -30.96 2.49
C TYR A 34 -6.96 -32.13 3.00
N ILE A 35 -6.74 -32.22 4.32
CA ILE A 35 -6.02 -33.34 4.96
C ILE A 35 -6.75 -34.66 4.69
N GLU A 36 -8.08 -34.71 4.81
CA GLU A 36 -8.86 -35.91 4.52
C GLU A 36 -8.66 -36.36 3.05
N ALA A 37 -8.78 -35.45 2.10
CA ALA A 37 -8.57 -35.75 0.68
C ALA A 37 -7.13 -36.22 0.40
N LEU A 38 -6.15 -35.56 1.06
CA LEU A 38 -4.74 -35.92 0.97
C LEU A 38 -4.47 -37.35 1.46
N GLU A 39 -4.95 -37.71 2.66
CA GLU A 39 -4.73 -39.05 3.23
C GLU A 39 -5.43 -40.13 2.40
N ARG A 40 -6.61 -39.85 1.81
CA ARG A 40 -7.25 -40.76 0.83
C ARG A 40 -6.35 -40.98 -0.37
N ALA A 41 -5.78 -39.91 -0.95
CA ALA A 41 -4.91 -40.03 -2.10
C ALA A 41 -3.60 -40.79 -1.78
N ILE A 42 -3.06 -40.63 -0.57
CA ILE A 42 -1.86 -41.32 -0.13
C ILE A 42 -2.11 -42.80 0.11
N ALA A 43 -3.24 -43.15 0.74
CA ALA A 43 -3.58 -44.51 1.13
C ALA A 43 -4.05 -45.41 -0.06
N ASP A 44 -4.47 -44.83 -1.16
CA ASP A 44 -4.96 -45.56 -2.33
C ASP A 44 -3.77 -45.97 -3.24
N ASP A 45 -3.43 -47.25 -3.25
CA ASP A 45 -2.37 -47.82 -4.11
C ASP A 45 -2.63 -47.63 -5.61
N GLY A 46 -3.87 -47.42 -6.04
CA GLY A 46 -4.23 -47.10 -7.42
C GLY A 46 -3.86 -45.67 -7.84
N VAL A 47 -3.61 -44.77 -6.88
CA VAL A 47 -3.22 -43.37 -7.14
C VAL A 47 -1.73 -43.27 -7.41
N LYS A 48 -1.36 -42.88 -8.63
CA LYS A 48 0.01 -42.69 -9.10
C LYS A 48 0.60 -41.33 -8.75
N GLY A 49 -0.25 -40.33 -8.49
CA GLY A 49 0.14 -38.97 -8.10
C GLY A 49 -1.06 -38.03 -8.04
N VAL A 50 -0.82 -36.81 -7.60
CA VAL A 50 -1.88 -35.87 -7.19
C VAL A 50 -1.69 -34.52 -7.86
N ILE A 51 -2.80 -33.97 -8.38
CA ILE A 51 -2.90 -32.58 -8.84
C ILE A 51 -3.63 -31.77 -7.76
N VAL A 52 -3.05 -30.67 -7.32
CA VAL A 52 -3.72 -29.67 -6.49
C VAL A 52 -4.23 -28.55 -7.40
N ALA A 53 -5.53 -28.33 -7.41
CA ALA A 53 -6.21 -27.40 -8.33
C ALA A 53 -7.22 -26.51 -7.59
N SER A 54 -7.76 -25.52 -8.29
CA SER A 54 -8.82 -24.63 -7.82
C SER A 54 -9.96 -24.58 -8.84
N ALA A 55 -11.19 -24.57 -8.35
CA ALA A 55 -12.40 -24.30 -9.15
C ALA A 55 -12.69 -22.79 -9.25
N HIS A 56 -12.10 -21.97 -8.38
CA HIS A 56 -12.24 -20.52 -8.45
C HIS A 56 -11.30 -19.90 -9.50
N PRO A 57 -11.59 -18.65 -9.96
CA PRO A 57 -10.67 -17.90 -10.81
C PRO A 57 -9.28 -17.68 -10.17
N GLU A 58 -9.24 -17.57 -8.85
CA GLU A 58 -8.00 -17.51 -8.07
C GLU A 58 -7.61 -18.89 -7.56
N PHE A 59 -6.30 -19.14 -7.41
CA PHE A 59 -5.83 -20.42 -6.90
C PHE A 59 -6.12 -20.54 -5.39
N ILE A 60 -5.20 -20.08 -4.54
CA ILE A 60 -5.37 -20.00 -3.09
C ILE A 60 -4.66 -18.73 -2.61
N VAL A 61 -5.36 -17.85 -1.92
CA VAL A 61 -4.84 -16.52 -1.58
C VAL A 61 -4.33 -16.38 -0.14
N GLY A 62 -3.97 -17.49 0.48
CA GLY A 62 -3.33 -17.52 1.81
C GLY A 62 -4.27 -17.92 2.93
N ALA A 63 -3.83 -17.70 4.16
CA ALA A 63 -4.59 -17.98 5.37
C ALA A 63 -5.67 -16.92 5.62
N ASP A 64 -6.76 -17.32 6.28
CA ASP A 64 -7.81 -16.41 6.72
C ASP A 64 -7.29 -15.56 7.89
N LEU A 65 -6.88 -14.33 7.60
CA LEU A 65 -6.34 -13.39 8.58
C LEU A 65 -7.36 -12.96 9.66
N SER A 66 -8.67 -13.14 9.40
CA SER A 66 -9.70 -12.77 10.38
C SER A 66 -9.62 -13.61 11.67
N ALA A 67 -9.18 -14.85 11.54
CA ALA A 67 -8.95 -15.74 12.70
C ALA A 67 -7.71 -15.36 13.51
N MET A 68 -6.74 -14.63 12.93
CA MET A 68 -5.48 -14.27 13.57
C MET A 68 -5.58 -13.02 14.46
N GLY A 69 -6.66 -12.25 14.38
CA GLY A 69 -6.90 -11.06 15.21
C GLY A 69 -7.22 -11.38 16.68
N ASN A 70 -7.59 -12.62 16.99
CA ASN A 70 -8.03 -13.06 18.31
C ASN A 70 -7.06 -14.10 18.88
N THR A 71 -5.98 -13.64 19.51
CA THR A 71 -4.86 -14.48 20.00
C THR A 71 -5.05 -15.03 21.41
N ASP A 72 -6.25 -15.11 21.95
CA ASP A 72 -6.50 -15.70 23.27
C ASP A 72 -6.30 -17.23 23.30
N GLY A 73 -6.14 -17.86 22.10
CA GLY A 73 -5.91 -19.29 21.90
C GLY A 73 -4.51 -19.63 21.36
N MET A 74 -3.41 -19.13 21.94
CA MET A 74 -2.04 -19.38 21.48
C MET A 74 -1.72 -20.88 21.27
N GLY A 75 -2.22 -21.76 22.17
CA GLY A 75 -2.00 -23.20 22.05
C GLY A 75 -2.70 -23.83 20.85
N GLU A 76 -3.90 -23.39 20.53
CA GLU A 76 -4.65 -23.87 19.35
C GLU A 76 -3.96 -23.44 18.05
N PHE A 77 -3.37 -22.26 18.06
CA PHE A 77 -2.65 -21.73 16.91
C PHE A 77 -1.30 -22.43 16.66
N GLU A 78 -0.58 -22.76 17.73
CA GLU A 78 0.65 -23.58 17.65
C GLU A 78 0.33 -24.98 17.08
N GLU A 79 -0.74 -25.60 17.56
CA GLU A 79 -1.20 -26.91 17.07
C GLU A 79 -1.59 -26.82 15.59
N PHE A 80 -2.29 -25.76 15.17
CA PHE A 80 -2.65 -25.56 13.76
C PHE A 80 -1.41 -25.48 12.86
N ILE A 81 -0.37 -24.71 13.24
CA ILE A 81 0.87 -24.63 12.48
C ILE A 81 1.54 -26.00 12.40
N ARG A 82 1.60 -26.74 13.50
CA ARG A 82 2.19 -28.06 13.56
C ARG A 82 1.45 -29.04 12.63
N VAL A 83 0.14 -28.97 12.57
CA VAL A 83 -0.69 -29.76 11.65
C VAL A 83 -0.39 -29.41 10.21
N VAL A 84 -0.30 -28.12 9.87
CA VAL A 84 0.03 -27.65 8.51
C VAL A 84 1.44 -28.11 8.08
N HIS A 85 2.43 -27.96 8.94
CA HIS A 85 3.78 -28.44 8.66
C HIS A 85 3.83 -29.96 8.45
N GLY A 86 3.17 -30.72 9.33
CA GLY A 86 3.10 -32.18 9.22
C GLY A 86 2.45 -32.63 7.94
N MET A 87 1.35 -32.00 7.55
CA MET A 87 0.64 -32.25 6.30
C MET A 87 1.53 -31.98 5.07
N PHE A 88 2.19 -30.81 5.03
CA PHE A 88 3.08 -30.49 3.89
C PHE A 88 4.26 -31.46 3.81
N ARG A 89 4.84 -31.85 4.96
CA ARG A 89 5.88 -32.88 4.98
C ARG A 89 5.34 -34.26 4.50
N ARG A 90 4.09 -34.56 4.85
CA ARG A 90 3.42 -35.78 4.37
C ARG A 90 3.30 -35.79 2.85
N MET A 91 2.94 -34.64 2.22
CA MET A 91 2.92 -34.49 0.76
C MET A 91 4.32 -34.76 0.15
N GLU A 92 5.35 -34.18 0.75
CA GLU A 92 6.75 -34.25 0.26
C GLU A 92 7.38 -35.64 0.35
N THR A 93 6.95 -36.47 1.33
CA THR A 93 7.65 -37.72 1.71
C THR A 93 6.85 -38.99 1.49
N CYS A 94 5.59 -38.90 1.03
CA CYS A 94 4.73 -40.09 0.83
C CYS A 94 5.13 -40.97 -0.36
N GLY A 95 6.06 -40.51 -1.20
CA GLY A 95 6.53 -41.27 -2.37
C GLY A 95 5.65 -41.11 -3.63
N LYS A 96 4.55 -40.33 -3.57
CA LYS A 96 3.74 -40.00 -4.73
C LYS A 96 4.03 -38.56 -5.18
N PRO A 97 4.11 -38.27 -6.50
CA PRO A 97 4.32 -36.91 -6.98
C PRO A 97 3.08 -36.05 -6.78
N PHE A 98 3.28 -34.83 -6.29
CA PHE A 98 2.28 -33.77 -6.20
C PHE A 98 2.63 -32.64 -7.14
N VAL A 99 1.64 -32.10 -7.87
CA VAL A 99 1.81 -30.91 -8.72
C VAL A 99 0.74 -29.89 -8.44
N ALA A 100 1.13 -28.63 -8.30
CA ALA A 100 0.19 -27.51 -8.21
C ALA A 100 -0.15 -27.01 -9.62
N ALA A 101 -1.44 -26.98 -9.95
CA ALA A 101 -1.97 -26.42 -11.19
C ALA A 101 -2.51 -25.01 -10.89
N ILE A 102 -1.64 -24.00 -11.04
CA ILE A 102 -1.86 -22.63 -10.60
C ILE A 102 -2.62 -21.86 -11.67
N ASN A 103 -3.94 -21.75 -11.55
CA ASN A 103 -4.80 -21.06 -12.50
C ASN A 103 -5.00 -19.56 -12.19
N GLY A 104 -4.70 -19.11 -10.96
CA GLY A 104 -4.93 -17.76 -10.47
C GLY A 104 -3.89 -17.37 -9.42
N HIS A 105 -4.21 -16.39 -8.57
CA HIS A 105 -3.32 -15.92 -7.51
C HIS A 105 -2.96 -17.04 -6.52
N ALA A 106 -1.65 -17.27 -6.32
CA ALA A 106 -1.10 -18.20 -5.33
C ALA A 106 -0.24 -17.39 -4.33
N LEU A 107 -0.84 -17.00 -3.22
CA LEU A 107 -0.24 -16.07 -2.27
C LEU A 107 -0.17 -16.65 -0.86
N GLY A 108 0.90 -16.33 -0.13
CA GLY A 108 1.06 -16.74 1.25
C GLY A 108 0.97 -18.26 1.40
N GLY A 109 0.17 -18.72 2.35
CA GLY A 109 -0.10 -20.16 2.55
C GLY A 109 -0.48 -20.91 1.28
N GLY A 110 -1.18 -20.26 0.33
CA GLY A 110 -1.49 -20.86 -0.97
C GLY A 110 -0.25 -21.10 -1.83
N PHE A 111 0.76 -20.26 -1.76
CA PHE A 111 2.02 -20.53 -2.42
C PHE A 111 2.88 -21.54 -1.61
N GLU A 112 2.71 -21.58 -0.28
CA GLU A 112 3.39 -22.58 0.56
C GLU A 112 2.91 -24.01 0.26
N ILE A 113 1.61 -24.20 -0.05
CA ILE A 113 1.11 -25.47 -0.62
C ILE A 113 1.84 -25.81 -1.93
N CYS A 114 1.99 -24.83 -2.83
CA CYS A 114 2.72 -25.02 -4.08
C CYS A 114 4.21 -25.40 -3.83
N LEU A 115 4.85 -24.78 -2.85
CA LEU A 115 6.24 -25.10 -2.47
C LEU A 115 6.38 -26.51 -1.89
N ALA A 116 5.35 -27.03 -1.23
CA ALA A 116 5.30 -28.42 -0.75
C ALA A 116 5.04 -29.43 -1.88
N CYS A 117 4.45 -29.02 -3.00
CA CYS A 117 4.33 -29.85 -4.20
C CYS A 117 5.69 -30.09 -4.86
N HIS A 118 5.87 -31.24 -5.50
CA HIS A 118 7.06 -31.59 -6.25
C HIS A 118 7.18 -30.82 -7.57
N GLY A 119 6.03 -30.47 -8.19
CA GLY A 119 5.95 -29.66 -9.40
C GLY A 119 4.98 -28.47 -9.25
N ARG A 120 5.22 -27.39 -9.98
CA ARG A 120 4.45 -26.13 -9.99
C ARG A 120 4.27 -25.66 -11.42
N ILE A 121 3.05 -25.76 -11.95
CA ILE A 121 2.71 -25.32 -13.30
C ILE A 121 1.70 -24.20 -13.20
N ALA A 122 1.96 -23.07 -13.86
CA ALA A 122 1.06 -21.92 -13.83
C ALA A 122 0.49 -21.61 -15.21
N ALA A 123 -0.73 -21.06 -15.21
CA ALA A 123 -1.35 -20.54 -16.42
C ALA A 123 -0.62 -19.28 -16.91
N ASP A 124 -0.50 -19.11 -18.24
CA ASP A 124 0.07 -17.93 -18.88
C ASP A 124 -0.91 -16.74 -18.83
N ASN A 125 -0.96 -16.11 -17.67
CA ASN A 125 -1.75 -14.92 -17.44
C ASN A 125 -0.91 -13.92 -16.61
N PRO A 126 -0.52 -12.76 -17.18
CA PRO A 126 0.32 -11.78 -16.49
C PRO A 126 -0.34 -11.12 -15.28
N ARG A 127 -1.66 -11.30 -15.08
CA ARG A 127 -2.37 -10.80 -13.89
C ARG A 127 -2.18 -11.70 -12.68
N ILE A 128 -1.85 -12.97 -12.87
CA ILE A 128 -1.57 -13.91 -11.78
C ILE A 128 -0.40 -13.38 -10.95
N LYS A 129 -0.54 -13.50 -9.65
CA LYS A 129 0.47 -13.14 -8.66
C LYS A 129 0.87 -14.36 -7.85
N ILE A 130 2.16 -14.60 -7.75
CA ILE A 130 2.77 -15.72 -7.01
C ILE A 130 3.76 -15.15 -6.02
N GLY A 131 3.66 -15.50 -4.74
CA GLY A 131 4.60 -15.01 -3.73
C GLY A 131 4.16 -15.21 -2.28
N LEU A 132 5.00 -14.70 -1.38
CA LEU A 132 4.84 -14.76 0.09
C LEU A 132 4.73 -13.32 0.63
N PRO A 133 3.51 -12.73 0.67
CA PRO A 133 3.31 -11.32 1.02
C PRO A 133 3.15 -11.06 2.52
N GLU A 134 3.36 -12.04 3.39
CA GLU A 134 3.07 -12.01 4.83
C GLU A 134 3.70 -10.82 5.55
N ALA A 135 4.90 -10.40 5.12
CA ALA A 135 5.58 -9.23 5.70
C ALA A 135 4.77 -7.92 5.59
N LYS A 136 3.86 -7.81 4.58
CA LYS A 136 2.99 -6.63 4.41
C LYS A 136 1.93 -6.51 5.50
N VAL A 137 1.60 -7.62 6.14
CA VAL A 137 0.63 -7.68 7.24
C VAL A 137 1.31 -7.97 8.59
N GLY A 138 2.63 -7.78 8.66
CA GLY A 138 3.39 -7.94 9.90
C GLY A 138 3.60 -9.39 10.34
N LEU A 139 3.46 -10.34 9.42
CA LEU A 139 3.69 -11.76 9.65
C LEU A 139 4.91 -12.25 8.86
N LEU A 140 5.32 -13.48 9.10
CA LEU A 140 6.23 -14.23 8.26
C LEU A 140 5.51 -15.43 7.63
N PRO A 141 6.02 -16.01 6.52
CA PRO A 141 5.48 -17.26 5.97
C PRO A 141 5.57 -18.38 7.02
N GLY A 142 4.41 -18.90 7.43
CA GLY A 142 4.31 -19.84 8.55
C GLY A 142 3.99 -21.29 8.16
N GLY A 143 3.76 -21.57 6.86
CA GLY A 143 3.54 -22.91 6.32
C GLY A 143 4.80 -23.53 5.69
N GLY A 144 5.98 -23.06 6.06
CA GLY A 144 7.26 -23.58 5.57
C GLY A 144 7.90 -22.75 4.46
N GLY A 145 7.34 -21.59 4.14
CA GLY A 145 7.84 -20.71 3.07
C GLY A 145 9.24 -20.19 3.32
N THR A 146 9.58 -19.84 4.58
CA THR A 146 10.92 -19.37 4.95
C THR A 146 11.97 -20.48 4.84
N GLN A 147 11.54 -21.73 4.80
CA GLN A 147 12.41 -22.89 4.70
C GLN A 147 12.50 -23.44 3.27
N ARG A 148 11.34 -23.54 2.57
CA ARG A 148 11.28 -24.12 1.22
C ARG A 148 11.80 -23.17 0.15
N LEU A 149 11.38 -21.90 0.18
CA LEU A 149 11.76 -20.95 -0.88
C LEU A 149 13.28 -20.74 -0.96
N PRO A 150 14.03 -20.52 0.16
CA PRO A 150 15.50 -20.45 0.10
C PRO A 150 16.19 -21.74 -0.36
N ARG A 151 15.59 -22.90 -0.06
CA ARG A 151 16.09 -24.18 -0.51
C ARG A 151 15.83 -24.43 -2.00
N LEU A 152 14.83 -23.77 -2.56
CA LEU A 152 14.47 -23.87 -3.97
C LEU A 152 15.29 -22.91 -4.85
N ILE A 153 15.35 -21.61 -4.49
CA ILE A 153 15.94 -20.55 -5.35
C ILE A 153 17.18 -19.87 -4.74
N GLY A 154 17.62 -20.28 -3.55
CA GLY A 154 18.73 -19.66 -2.84
C GLY A 154 18.31 -18.46 -1.97
N MET A 155 19.06 -18.24 -0.89
CA MET A 155 18.79 -17.19 0.11
C MET A 155 18.83 -15.78 -0.48
N GLN A 156 19.77 -15.51 -1.40
CA GLN A 156 19.96 -14.18 -2.00
C GLN A 156 18.75 -13.72 -2.82
N GLN A 157 18.04 -14.67 -3.44
CA GLN A 157 16.82 -14.37 -4.20
C GLN A 157 15.57 -14.43 -3.30
N ALA A 158 15.50 -15.38 -2.38
CA ALA A 158 14.35 -15.58 -1.52
C ALA A 158 14.14 -14.46 -0.49
N LEU A 159 15.21 -14.01 0.19
CA LEU A 159 15.12 -12.98 1.23
C LEU A 159 14.46 -11.68 0.75
N PRO A 160 14.89 -11.02 -0.35
CA PRO A 160 14.24 -9.81 -0.80
C PRO A 160 12.76 -9.99 -1.15
N LEU A 161 12.38 -11.18 -1.67
CA LEU A 161 10.98 -11.48 -2.00
C LEU A 161 10.11 -11.56 -0.74
N MET A 162 10.58 -12.25 0.30
CA MET A 162 9.83 -12.39 1.55
C MET A 162 9.85 -11.10 2.40
N LEU A 163 11.00 -10.43 2.52
CA LEU A 163 11.14 -9.21 3.32
C LEU A 163 10.28 -8.04 2.79
N GLU A 164 10.09 -7.96 1.47
CA GLU A 164 9.28 -6.93 0.83
C GLU A 164 7.87 -7.45 0.48
N GLY A 165 7.59 -8.73 0.71
CA GLY A 165 6.32 -9.36 0.34
C GLY A 165 6.03 -9.23 -1.16
N ARG A 166 7.05 -9.43 -2.01
CA ARG A 166 6.90 -9.27 -3.46
C ARG A 166 6.09 -10.38 -4.08
N GLU A 167 5.18 -9.97 -4.95
CA GLU A 167 4.34 -10.84 -5.77
C GLU A 167 4.80 -10.75 -7.22
N LEU A 168 4.99 -11.90 -7.86
CA LEU A 168 5.54 -12.00 -9.20
C LEU A 168 4.52 -12.59 -10.18
N ALA A 169 4.52 -12.08 -11.42
CA ALA A 169 3.80 -12.73 -12.52
C ALA A 169 4.47 -14.07 -12.90
N PRO A 170 3.73 -15.04 -13.48
CA PRO A 170 4.23 -16.37 -13.79
C PRO A 170 5.55 -16.40 -14.55
N ALA A 171 5.71 -15.59 -15.59
CA ALA A 171 6.94 -15.52 -16.37
C ALA A 171 8.17 -15.11 -15.54
N LYS A 172 7.99 -14.23 -14.53
CA LYS A 172 9.06 -13.83 -13.62
C LYS A 172 9.33 -14.89 -12.56
N ALA A 173 8.28 -15.52 -12.04
CA ALA A 173 8.40 -16.62 -11.09
C ALA A 173 9.14 -17.81 -11.72
N LEU A 174 8.85 -18.13 -12.99
CA LEU A 174 9.56 -19.14 -13.79
C LEU A 174 11.05 -18.78 -13.95
N ALA A 175 11.34 -17.54 -14.34
CA ALA A 175 12.72 -17.07 -14.54
C ALA A 175 13.58 -17.14 -13.26
N LEU A 176 12.96 -17.08 -12.08
CA LEU A 176 13.63 -17.25 -10.78
C LEU A 176 13.64 -18.71 -10.27
N GLY A 177 12.96 -19.63 -10.97
CA GLY A 177 12.84 -21.03 -10.52
C GLY A 177 11.84 -21.24 -9.38
N MET A 178 10.94 -20.28 -9.12
CA MET A 178 9.87 -20.45 -8.13
C MET A 178 8.78 -21.41 -8.61
N ILE A 179 8.58 -21.49 -9.92
CA ILE A 179 7.69 -22.44 -10.60
C ILE A 179 8.44 -23.13 -11.75
N ASP A 180 7.92 -24.26 -12.21
CA ASP A 180 8.64 -25.15 -13.14
C ASP A 180 8.20 -24.95 -14.59
N LYS A 181 6.93 -24.52 -14.83
CA LYS A 181 6.39 -24.34 -16.19
C LYS A 181 5.29 -23.29 -16.23
N VAL A 182 5.17 -22.61 -17.38
CA VAL A 182 4.03 -21.72 -17.71
C VAL A 182 3.41 -22.25 -18.99
N VAL A 183 2.07 -22.39 -19.01
CA VAL A 183 1.31 -22.99 -20.11
C VAL A 183 0.02 -22.21 -20.39
N PRO A 184 -0.60 -22.31 -21.58
CA PRO A 184 -1.93 -21.76 -21.81
C PRO A 184 -2.93 -22.24 -20.73
N ALA A 185 -3.86 -21.38 -20.34
CA ALA A 185 -4.79 -21.67 -19.24
C ALA A 185 -5.61 -22.95 -19.52
N ASP A 186 -6.04 -23.15 -20.76
CA ASP A 186 -6.84 -24.31 -21.17
C ASP A 186 -6.06 -25.63 -21.11
N ASP A 187 -4.74 -25.59 -21.20
CA ASP A 187 -3.88 -26.77 -21.18
C ASP A 187 -3.40 -27.13 -19.75
N LEU A 188 -3.66 -26.28 -18.74
CA LEU A 188 -3.07 -26.37 -17.42
C LEU A 188 -3.25 -27.73 -16.74
N LEU A 189 -4.49 -28.26 -16.69
CA LEU A 189 -4.78 -29.55 -16.04
C LEU A 189 -4.23 -30.73 -16.85
N ALA A 190 -4.26 -30.65 -18.18
CA ALA A 190 -3.68 -31.69 -19.05
C ALA A 190 -2.16 -31.79 -18.88
N GLU A 191 -1.48 -30.64 -18.81
CA GLU A 191 -0.03 -30.56 -18.58
C GLU A 191 0.35 -31.01 -17.16
N ALA A 192 -0.45 -30.68 -16.15
CA ALA A 192 -0.25 -31.18 -14.78
C ALA A 192 -0.39 -32.70 -14.73
N LYS A 193 -1.39 -33.27 -15.39
CA LYS A 193 -1.58 -34.71 -15.51
C LYS A 193 -0.42 -35.38 -16.25
N ALA A 194 0.00 -34.84 -17.38
CA ALA A 194 1.14 -35.34 -18.15
C ALA A 194 2.43 -35.34 -17.31
N TRP A 195 2.64 -34.28 -16.54
CA TRP A 195 3.79 -34.20 -15.61
C TRP A 195 3.72 -35.29 -14.53
N VAL A 196 2.56 -35.50 -13.90
CA VAL A 196 2.38 -36.55 -12.88
C VAL A 196 2.72 -37.93 -13.44
N LEU A 197 2.24 -38.25 -14.63
CA LEU A 197 2.45 -39.58 -15.25
C LEU A 197 3.87 -39.75 -15.85
N GLY A 198 4.57 -38.66 -16.11
CA GLY A 198 5.92 -38.62 -16.71
C GLY A 198 7.01 -38.28 -15.72
N ASP A 199 7.50 -37.04 -15.78
CA ASP A 199 8.65 -36.56 -14.98
C ASP A 199 8.36 -36.56 -13.47
N GLY A 200 7.12 -36.41 -13.06
CA GLY A 200 6.69 -36.46 -11.67
C GLY A 200 7.07 -37.76 -10.97
N GLN A 201 7.01 -38.91 -11.67
CA GLN A 201 7.38 -40.21 -11.11
C GLN A 201 8.85 -40.28 -10.66
N LYS A 202 9.72 -39.48 -11.27
CA LYS A 202 11.13 -39.34 -10.90
C LYS A 202 11.39 -38.24 -9.89
N ALA A 203 10.43 -37.31 -9.74
CA ALA A 203 10.53 -36.12 -8.92
C ALA A 203 9.84 -36.23 -7.54
N ALA A 204 9.28 -37.41 -7.18
CA ALA A 204 8.56 -37.65 -5.94
C ALA A 204 9.40 -37.58 -4.64
N VAL A 205 10.54 -36.92 -4.70
CA VAL A 205 11.42 -36.64 -3.56
C VAL A 205 11.92 -35.20 -3.71
N GLN A 206 11.68 -34.39 -2.72
CA GLN A 206 12.11 -32.99 -2.72
C GLN A 206 13.65 -32.87 -2.75
N PRO A 207 14.19 -31.80 -3.36
CA PRO A 207 15.65 -31.62 -3.43
C PRO A 207 16.33 -31.67 -2.06
N TRP A 208 15.73 -31.07 -1.03
CA TRP A 208 16.26 -30.99 0.32
C TRP A 208 16.18 -32.29 1.12
N ASP A 209 15.41 -33.27 0.66
CA ASP A 209 15.36 -34.64 1.23
C ASP A 209 16.37 -35.60 0.58
N LYS A 210 17.04 -35.13 -0.49
CA LYS A 210 18.06 -35.95 -1.16
C LYS A 210 19.40 -35.87 -0.42
N LYS A 211 20.07 -37.02 -0.28
CA LYS A 211 21.42 -37.10 0.32
C LYS A 211 22.38 -36.15 -0.41
N GLY A 212 23.07 -35.32 0.35
CA GLY A 212 24.05 -34.37 -0.19
C GLY A 212 23.47 -33.10 -0.80
N PHE A 213 22.22 -32.79 -0.51
CA PHE A 213 21.61 -31.51 -0.90
C PHE A 213 22.49 -30.31 -0.51
N LYS A 214 22.63 -29.36 -1.43
CA LYS A 214 23.34 -28.11 -1.20
C LYS A 214 22.40 -26.93 -1.54
N LEU A 215 22.36 -25.97 -0.66
CA LEU A 215 21.59 -24.73 -0.89
C LEU A 215 22.05 -24.04 -2.18
N PRO A 216 21.12 -23.67 -3.07
CA PRO A 216 21.45 -22.83 -4.22
C PRO A 216 22.09 -21.51 -3.77
N GLY A 217 23.16 -21.09 -4.44
CA GLY A 217 23.90 -19.89 -4.05
C GLY A 217 24.82 -20.03 -2.83
N GLY A 218 24.92 -21.24 -2.22
CA GLY A 218 25.85 -21.55 -1.14
C GLY A 218 25.23 -21.57 0.26
N ALA A 219 25.96 -22.15 1.21
CA ALA A 219 25.55 -22.24 2.60
C ALA A 219 25.60 -20.86 3.31
N VAL A 220 24.91 -20.75 4.44
CA VAL A 220 24.87 -19.53 5.28
C VAL A 220 26.29 -19.05 5.65
N GLN A 221 27.18 -19.97 6.01
CA GLN A 221 28.58 -19.69 6.37
C GLN A 221 29.49 -19.40 5.18
N SER A 222 29.02 -19.60 3.94
CA SER A 222 29.83 -19.25 2.77
C SER A 222 30.04 -17.72 2.71
N PRO A 223 31.11 -17.21 2.06
CA PRO A 223 31.35 -15.78 1.92
C PRO A 223 30.12 -15.05 1.35
N MET A 224 29.42 -15.65 0.39
CA MET A 224 28.24 -15.11 -0.25
C MET A 224 27.02 -15.11 0.70
N GLY A 225 26.86 -16.17 1.51
CA GLY A 225 25.83 -16.24 2.55
C GLY A 225 26.04 -15.18 3.63
N GLN A 226 27.26 -15.09 4.18
CA GLN A 226 27.60 -14.07 5.19
C GLN A 226 27.37 -12.65 4.67
N GLN A 227 27.80 -12.35 3.44
CA GLN A 227 27.57 -11.06 2.82
C GLN A 227 26.07 -10.75 2.69
N ALA A 228 25.24 -11.72 2.31
CA ALA A 228 23.80 -11.56 2.17
C ALA A 228 23.16 -11.16 3.53
N PHE A 229 23.55 -11.78 4.63
CA PHE A 229 23.00 -11.47 5.95
C PHE A 229 23.54 -10.16 6.54
N VAL A 230 24.85 -9.89 6.42
CA VAL A 230 25.43 -8.63 6.91
C VAL A 230 24.85 -7.43 6.16
N ALA A 231 24.88 -7.46 4.82
CA ALA A 231 24.33 -6.39 4.00
C ALA A 231 22.78 -6.32 4.13
N GLY A 232 22.11 -7.47 4.18
CA GLY A 232 20.66 -7.58 4.35
C GLY A 232 20.19 -6.95 5.65
N ASN A 233 20.82 -7.23 6.78
CA ASN A 233 20.50 -6.62 8.08
C ASN A 233 20.73 -5.11 8.08
N ALA A 234 21.85 -4.65 7.54
CA ALA A 234 22.12 -3.21 7.45
C ALA A 234 21.07 -2.48 6.59
N MET A 235 20.69 -3.07 5.45
CA MET A 235 19.65 -2.51 4.57
C MET A 235 18.27 -2.56 5.23
N LEU A 236 17.94 -3.65 5.91
CA LEU A 236 16.70 -3.80 6.64
C LEU A 236 16.58 -2.74 7.74
N HIS A 237 17.61 -2.61 8.58
CA HIS A 237 17.64 -1.59 9.64
C HIS A 237 17.51 -0.16 9.07
N LYS A 238 18.23 0.14 7.99
CA LYS A 238 18.13 1.45 7.30
C LYS A 238 16.72 1.76 6.80
N ARG A 239 15.94 0.75 6.41
CA ARG A 239 14.58 0.92 5.87
C ARG A 239 13.51 0.92 6.95
N THR A 240 13.71 0.17 8.02
CA THR A 240 12.66 -0.12 9.00
C THR A 240 12.92 0.49 10.37
N TYR A 241 14.16 0.92 10.65
CA TYR A 241 14.62 1.38 11.96
C TYR A 241 14.28 0.42 13.11
N GLY A 242 14.05 -0.87 12.80
CA GLY A 242 13.64 -1.88 13.79
C GLY A 242 12.14 -1.92 14.10
N ASN A 243 11.32 -1.11 13.41
CA ASN A 243 9.88 -0.99 13.69
C ASN A 243 9.04 -2.19 13.21
N TYR A 244 9.62 -3.13 12.47
CA TYR A 244 8.89 -4.26 11.88
C TYR A 244 9.52 -5.59 12.31
N PRO A 245 9.07 -6.21 13.41
CA PRO A 245 9.59 -7.49 13.89
C PRO A 245 9.53 -8.63 12.86
N ALA A 246 8.48 -8.66 12.04
CA ALA A 246 8.29 -9.69 11.02
C ALA A 246 9.50 -9.85 10.09
N GLN A 247 10.03 -8.73 9.56
CA GLN A 247 11.18 -8.76 8.66
C GLN A 247 12.45 -9.22 9.37
N GLN A 248 12.65 -8.85 10.64
CA GLN A 248 13.78 -9.33 11.44
C GLN A 248 13.65 -10.83 11.68
N HIS A 249 12.45 -11.31 12.03
CA HIS A 249 12.18 -12.72 12.24
C HIS A 249 12.33 -13.53 10.94
N ILE A 250 11.93 -13.02 9.77
CA ILE A 250 12.21 -13.66 8.48
C ILE A 250 13.72 -13.85 8.28
N MET A 251 14.51 -12.80 8.53
CA MET A 251 15.97 -12.86 8.42
C MET A 251 16.56 -13.93 9.34
N SER A 252 16.17 -13.93 10.62
CA SER A 252 16.63 -14.88 11.62
C SER A 252 16.20 -16.32 11.30
N CYS A 253 14.93 -16.48 10.92
CA CYS A 253 14.36 -17.78 10.58
C CYS A 253 15.08 -18.44 9.38
N VAL A 254 15.37 -17.67 8.34
CA VAL A 254 16.15 -18.18 7.18
C VAL A 254 17.60 -18.43 7.57
N TYR A 255 18.22 -17.55 8.37
CA TYR A 255 19.59 -17.74 8.84
C TYR A 255 19.76 -19.04 9.63
N GLU A 256 18.91 -19.28 10.62
CA GLU A 256 18.98 -20.46 11.48
C GLU A 256 18.51 -21.72 10.73
N GLY A 257 17.35 -21.63 10.07
CA GLY A 257 16.73 -22.79 9.44
C GLY A 257 17.51 -23.34 8.24
N CYS A 258 18.23 -22.50 7.49
CA CYS A 258 19.06 -22.98 6.37
C CYS A 258 20.38 -23.65 6.82
N GLN A 259 20.66 -23.73 8.11
CA GLN A 259 21.84 -24.42 8.66
C GLN A 259 21.52 -25.84 9.17
N VAL A 260 20.27 -26.21 9.19
CA VAL A 260 19.76 -27.48 9.70
C VAL A 260 18.94 -28.21 8.64
N ASP A 261 18.52 -29.44 8.91
CA ASP A 261 17.55 -30.15 8.06
C ASP A 261 16.19 -29.41 8.00
N ILE A 262 15.35 -29.81 7.05
CA ILE A 262 14.08 -29.12 6.80
C ILE A 262 13.12 -29.23 7.99
N ASP A 263 13.06 -30.37 8.69
CA ASP A 263 12.13 -30.61 9.78
C ASP A 263 12.48 -29.76 11.02
N THR A 264 13.78 -29.67 11.32
CA THR A 264 14.29 -28.73 12.35
C THR A 264 14.05 -27.28 11.92
N GLY A 265 14.26 -26.95 10.64
CA GLY A 265 13.99 -25.63 10.09
C GLY A 265 12.51 -25.21 10.22
N LEU A 266 11.59 -26.12 9.96
CA LEU A 266 10.13 -25.89 10.16
C LEU A 266 9.79 -25.64 11.63
N THR A 267 10.45 -26.33 12.56
CA THR A 267 10.30 -26.08 14.01
C THR A 267 10.77 -24.66 14.39
N ILE A 268 11.89 -24.22 13.80
CA ILE A 268 12.40 -22.84 13.96
C ILE A 268 11.38 -21.83 13.40
N GLU A 269 10.86 -22.08 12.21
CA GLU A 269 9.84 -21.22 11.59
C GLU A 269 8.60 -21.08 12.46
N ALA A 270 8.05 -22.19 12.98
CA ALA A 270 6.88 -22.17 13.87
C ALA A 270 7.09 -21.26 15.10
N ARG A 271 8.26 -21.33 15.74
CA ARG A 271 8.60 -20.49 16.90
C ARG A 271 8.66 -19.00 16.53
N TYR A 272 9.32 -18.66 15.44
CA TYR A 272 9.37 -17.28 14.95
C TYR A 272 8.00 -16.79 14.51
N PHE A 273 7.18 -17.64 13.89
CA PHE A 273 5.82 -17.27 13.50
C PHE A 273 4.97 -16.90 14.72
N LEU A 274 4.96 -17.75 15.76
CA LEU A 274 4.23 -17.48 17.01
C LEU A 274 4.72 -16.18 17.67
N ALA A 275 6.03 -16.01 17.78
CA ALA A 275 6.61 -14.79 18.32
C ALA A 275 6.20 -13.54 17.51
N THR A 276 6.11 -13.66 16.19
CA THR A 276 5.69 -12.55 15.30
C THR A 276 4.21 -12.24 15.44
N ALA A 277 3.35 -13.25 15.35
CA ALA A 277 1.89 -13.09 15.36
C ALA A 277 1.35 -12.46 16.66
N THR A 278 2.10 -12.56 17.75
CA THR A 278 1.73 -11.96 19.05
C THR A 278 2.16 -10.51 19.21
N THR A 279 2.96 -9.97 18.29
CA THR A 279 3.43 -8.59 18.36
C THR A 279 2.28 -7.60 18.14
N LYS A 280 2.42 -6.40 18.72
CA LYS A 280 1.50 -5.28 18.48
C LYS A 280 1.49 -4.88 16.99
N GLU A 281 2.66 -4.92 16.38
CA GLU A 281 2.87 -4.57 14.98
C GLU A 281 2.07 -5.50 14.05
N ALA A 282 2.10 -6.80 14.28
CA ALA A 282 1.31 -7.77 13.51
C ALA A 282 -0.20 -7.49 13.65
N LYS A 283 -0.69 -7.35 14.89
CA LYS A 283 -2.11 -7.06 15.17
C LYS A 283 -2.57 -5.77 14.50
N ASN A 284 -1.76 -4.71 14.59
CA ASN A 284 -2.09 -3.42 13.98
C ASN A 284 -2.04 -3.46 12.46
N LEU A 285 -1.06 -4.14 11.85
CA LEU A 285 -0.95 -4.26 10.40
C LEU A 285 -2.07 -5.13 9.80
N ILE A 286 -2.49 -6.20 10.50
CA ILE A 286 -3.66 -7.00 10.08
C ILE A 286 -4.93 -6.14 10.15
N ARG A 287 -5.14 -5.40 11.25
CA ARG A 287 -6.29 -4.49 11.38
C ARG A 287 -6.27 -3.43 10.27
N PHE A 288 -5.12 -2.84 10.00
CA PHE A 288 -4.95 -1.86 8.94
C PHE A 288 -5.20 -2.45 7.54
N PHE A 289 -4.78 -3.69 7.30
CA PHE A 289 -5.09 -4.41 6.05
C PHE A 289 -6.60 -4.52 5.81
N PHE A 290 -7.38 -4.83 6.85
CA PHE A 290 -8.85 -4.88 6.72
C PHE A 290 -9.43 -3.49 6.51
N ALA A 291 -8.99 -2.48 7.26
CA ALA A 291 -9.42 -1.09 7.10
C ALA A 291 -9.17 -0.59 5.67
N MET A 292 -7.98 -0.85 5.12
CA MET A 292 -7.64 -0.53 3.73
C MET A 292 -8.51 -1.28 2.72
N THR A 293 -8.81 -2.56 2.99
CA THR A 293 -9.65 -3.36 2.12
C THR A 293 -11.06 -2.82 2.05
N GLU A 294 -11.64 -2.43 3.19
CA GLU A 294 -12.97 -1.82 3.27
C GLU A 294 -12.99 -0.44 2.60
N ALA A 295 -12.01 0.41 2.87
CA ALA A 295 -11.88 1.71 2.23
C ALA A 295 -11.81 1.57 0.69
N ASN A 296 -10.98 0.67 0.17
CA ASN A 296 -10.86 0.41 -1.26
C ASN A 296 -12.15 -0.16 -1.89
N LYS A 297 -12.98 -0.86 -1.13
CA LYS A 297 -14.33 -1.27 -1.57
C LYS A 297 -15.30 -0.09 -1.62
N GLY A 298 -14.94 1.05 -1.07
CA GLY A 298 -15.78 2.25 -1.00
C GLY A 298 -16.72 2.23 0.21
N ALA A 299 -16.25 1.76 1.34
CA ALA A 299 -16.99 1.86 2.59
C ALA A 299 -17.35 3.32 2.88
N GLY A 300 -18.54 3.55 3.41
CA GLY A 300 -19.12 4.90 3.56
C GLY A 300 -19.92 5.38 2.34
N ARG A 301 -19.92 4.63 1.23
CA ARG A 301 -20.80 4.91 0.09
C ARG A 301 -22.25 4.58 0.44
N PRO A 302 -23.21 5.54 0.24
CA PRO A 302 -24.63 5.26 0.41
C PRO A 302 -25.08 4.07 -0.43
N ALA A 303 -25.73 3.08 0.21
CA ALA A 303 -26.04 1.79 -0.40
C ALA A 303 -27.19 1.85 -1.41
N ASP A 304 -28.16 2.75 -1.16
CA ASP A 304 -29.39 2.84 -1.95
C ASP A 304 -29.22 3.63 -3.26
N ILE A 305 -28.04 4.16 -3.52
CA ILE A 305 -27.73 4.95 -4.71
C ILE A 305 -27.04 4.06 -5.75
N ALA A 306 -27.54 4.06 -6.99
CA ALA A 306 -26.94 3.31 -8.09
C ALA A 306 -25.50 3.77 -8.36
N PRO A 307 -24.59 2.87 -8.78
CA PRO A 307 -23.25 3.25 -9.20
C PRO A 307 -23.26 4.30 -10.31
N ALA A 308 -22.40 5.31 -10.20
CA ALA A 308 -22.33 6.37 -11.19
C ALA A 308 -21.60 5.89 -12.46
N GLU A 309 -22.21 6.14 -13.62
CA GLU A 309 -21.51 5.99 -14.90
C GLU A 309 -20.69 7.25 -15.18
N LEU A 310 -19.36 7.10 -15.19
CA LEU A 310 -18.41 8.19 -15.41
C LEU A 310 -17.70 7.97 -16.74
N ALA A 311 -17.72 8.98 -17.62
CA ALA A 311 -17.07 8.95 -18.90
C ALA A 311 -16.17 10.17 -19.15
N LYS A 312 -16.60 11.38 -18.71
CA LYS A 312 -15.93 12.64 -18.99
C LYS A 312 -15.81 13.48 -17.73
N ILE A 313 -14.59 13.87 -17.39
CA ILE A 313 -14.26 14.64 -16.18
C ILE A 313 -13.66 15.98 -16.57
N GLY A 314 -14.16 17.07 -15.98
CA GLY A 314 -13.56 18.40 -16.08
C GLY A 314 -12.54 18.61 -14.97
N ILE A 315 -11.40 19.21 -15.30
CA ILE A 315 -10.37 19.58 -14.31
C ILE A 315 -9.98 21.01 -14.53
N LEU A 316 -10.17 21.86 -13.52
CA LEU A 316 -9.90 23.29 -13.55
C LEU A 316 -8.56 23.57 -12.86
N GLY A 317 -7.65 24.24 -13.59
CA GLY A 317 -6.28 24.46 -13.18
C GLY A 317 -5.35 23.35 -13.66
N ALA A 318 -4.41 23.67 -14.51
CA ALA A 318 -3.43 22.74 -15.09
C ALA A 318 -2.06 22.80 -14.37
N GLY A 319 -2.05 23.30 -13.13
CA GLY A 319 -0.89 23.27 -12.26
C GLY A 319 -0.50 21.83 -11.85
N MET A 320 0.42 21.71 -10.89
CA MET A 320 0.94 20.42 -10.43
C MET A 320 -0.16 19.44 -10.01
N MET A 321 -1.17 19.91 -9.25
CA MET A 321 -2.27 19.06 -8.78
C MET A 321 -3.21 18.68 -9.92
N GLY A 322 -3.74 19.66 -10.66
CA GLY A 322 -4.67 19.36 -11.75
C GLY A 322 -4.06 18.52 -12.88
N ALA A 323 -2.80 18.74 -13.25
CA ALA A 323 -2.08 17.89 -14.20
C ALA A 323 -1.94 16.44 -13.70
N GLY A 324 -1.67 16.28 -12.39
CA GLY A 324 -1.61 14.96 -11.74
C GLY A 324 -2.97 14.26 -11.71
N ILE A 325 -4.05 14.99 -11.35
CA ILE A 325 -5.43 14.47 -11.35
C ILE A 325 -5.84 14.07 -12.79
N ALA A 326 -5.53 14.90 -13.79
CA ALA A 326 -5.78 14.59 -15.21
C ALA A 326 -5.08 13.29 -15.63
N HIS A 327 -3.81 13.11 -15.23
CA HIS A 327 -3.06 11.90 -15.54
C HIS A 327 -3.73 10.65 -14.97
N VAL A 328 -4.05 10.63 -13.66
CA VAL A 328 -4.64 9.42 -13.05
C VAL A 328 -6.05 9.13 -13.57
N THR A 329 -6.82 10.17 -13.90
CA THR A 329 -8.15 10.06 -14.52
C THR A 329 -8.07 9.45 -15.92
N ALA A 330 -7.16 9.93 -16.77
CA ALA A 330 -6.94 9.38 -18.10
C ALA A 330 -6.38 7.96 -18.07
N MET A 331 -5.52 7.64 -17.09
CA MET A 331 -5.02 6.28 -16.85
C MET A 331 -6.13 5.30 -16.46
N ALA A 332 -7.21 5.78 -15.85
CA ALA A 332 -8.40 4.98 -15.52
C ALA A 332 -9.32 4.73 -16.72
N GLY A 333 -9.04 5.33 -17.88
CA GLY A 333 -9.85 5.18 -19.10
C GLY A 333 -10.87 6.30 -19.34
N LEU A 334 -10.95 7.28 -18.44
CA LEU A 334 -11.89 8.40 -18.53
C LEU A 334 -11.36 9.53 -19.43
N SER A 335 -12.25 10.19 -20.15
CA SER A 335 -11.93 11.40 -20.91
C SER A 335 -11.78 12.58 -19.97
N VAL A 336 -10.81 13.47 -20.24
CA VAL A 336 -10.50 14.63 -19.41
C VAL A 336 -10.49 15.91 -20.22
N VAL A 337 -11.21 16.92 -19.76
CA VAL A 337 -11.01 18.31 -20.18
C VAL A 337 -10.13 18.98 -19.11
N LEU A 338 -8.87 19.26 -19.48
CA LEU A 338 -7.95 19.99 -18.60
C LEU A 338 -7.98 21.47 -18.98
N LEU A 339 -8.62 22.26 -18.14
CA LEU A 339 -8.87 23.68 -18.39
C LEU A 339 -7.95 24.56 -17.54
N ASP A 340 -7.38 25.59 -18.17
CA ASP A 340 -6.63 26.65 -17.48
C ASP A 340 -6.99 28.00 -18.11
N THR A 341 -6.56 29.10 -17.51
CA THR A 341 -6.80 30.46 -18.02
C THR A 341 -6.22 30.69 -19.41
N GLU A 342 -5.14 30.01 -19.74
CA GLU A 342 -4.50 30.05 -21.06
C GLU A 342 -4.28 28.61 -21.57
N LEU A 343 -4.51 28.40 -22.87
CA LEU A 343 -4.31 27.09 -23.51
C LEU A 343 -2.89 26.56 -23.30
N ALA A 344 -1.87 27.43 -23.35
CA ALA A 344 -0.48 27.06 -23.15
C ALA A 344 -0.22 26.42 -21.77
N ASN A 345 -0.91 26.89 -20.72
CA ASN A 345 -0.83 26.30 -19.38
C ASN A 345 -1.48 24.91 -19.36
N ALA A 346 -2.63 24.75 -19.99
CA ALA A 346 -3.32 23.47 -20.12
C ALA A 346 -2.47 22.45 -20.91
N GLU A 347 -1.83 22.87 -21.99
CA GLU A 347 -0.89 22.05 -22.76
C GLU A 347 0.34 21.64 -21.95
N LYS A 348 0.90 22.55 -21.15
CA LYS A 348 1.99 22.25 -20.22
C LYS A 348 1.57 21.21 -19.18
N GLY A 349 0.35 21.31 -18.65
CA GLY A 349 -0.23 20.31 -17.75
C GLY A 349 -0.36 18.94 -18.41
N LYS A 350 -0.81 18.87 -19.66
CA LYS A 350 -0.81 17.63 -20.46
C LYS A 350 0.61 17.09 -20.67
N GLY A 351 1.60 17.97 -20.88
CA GLY A 351 3.02 17.61 -20.98
C GLY A 351 3.58 16.92 -19.74
N TYR A 352 3.07 17.23 -18.55
CA TYR A 352 3.41 16.50 -17.33
C TYR A 352 2.99 15.02 -17.43
N ALA A 353 1.76 14.74 -17.84
CA ALA A 353 1.27 13.39 -18.06
C ALA A 353 2.10 12.65 -19.12
N GLU A 354 2.45 13.32 -20.22
CA GLU A 354 3.32 12.77 -21.27
C GLU A 354 4.69 12.33 -20.72
N GLY A 355 5.30 13.15 -19.84
CA GLY A 355 6.56 12.82 -19.19
C GLY A 355 6.48 11.54 -18.33
N LEU A 356 5.41 11.37 -17.57
CA LEU A 356 5.15 10.16 -16.78
C LEU A 356 4.95 8.93 -17.67
N LEU A 357 4.19 9.06 -18.76
CA LEU A 357 3.93 7.97 -19.70
C LEU A 357 5.22 7.55 -20.45
N LYS A 358 6.03 8.49 -20.93
CA LYS A 358 7.33 8.21 -21.53
C LYS A 358 8.24 7.40 -20.60
N LYS A 359 8.24 7.74 -19.31
CA LYS A 359 8.99 7.00 -18.28
C LYS A 359 8.47 5.55 -18.13
N ARG A 360 7.15 5.32 -18.14
CA ARG A 360 6.58 3.97 -18.07
C ARG A 360 6.93 3.13 -19.31
N VAL A 361 6.92 3.73 -20.49
CA VAL A 361 7.33 3.08 -21.75
C VAL A 361 8.81 2.70 -21.70
N SER A 362 9.70 3.61 -21.30
CA SER A 362 11.15 3.33 -21.18
C SER A 362 11.45 2.20 -20.18
N GLN A 363 10.63 2.07 -19.15
CA GLN A 363 10.70 0.98 -18.15
C GLN A 363 10.02 -0.31 -18.60
N LYS A 364 9.50 -0.39 -19.83
CA LYS A 364 8.76 -1.55 -20.38
C LYS A 364 7.52 -1.93 -19.53
N ARG A 365 6.91 -0.95 -18.88
CA ARG A 365 5.68 -1.12 -18.08
C ARG A 365 4.40 -0.81 -18.85
N MET A 366 4.53 -0.28 -20.07
CA MET A 366 3.45 0.13 -20.97
C MET A 366 3.97 0.15 -22.39
N SER A 367 3.14 -0.18 -23.39
CA SER A 367 3.47 0.02 -24.80
C SER A 367 3.35 1.50 -25.18
N ARG A 368 3.92 1.88 -26.32
CA ARG A 368 3.79 3.25 -26.85
C ARG A 368 2.35 3.55 -27.22
N ASP A 369 1.68 2.62 -27.91
CA ASP A 369 0.28 2.77 -28.33
C ASP A 369 -0.66 2.99 -27.13
N GLN A 370 -0.45 2.23 -26.06
CA GLN A 370 -1.19 2.44 -24.79
C GLN A 370 -0.92 3.81 -24.17
N ALA A 371 0.32 4.30 -24.23
CA ALA A 371 0.66 5.62 -23.71
C ALA A 371 0.02 6.73 -24.55
N ASP A 372 0.03 6.60 -25.86
CA ASP A 372 -0.56 7.56 -26.80
C ASP A 372 -2.10 7.58 -26.65
N GLU A 373 -2.73 6.42 -26.43
CA GLU A 373 -4.17 6.31 -26.12
C GLU A 373 -4.53 7.05 -24.83
N VAL A 374 -3.76 6.85 -23.73
CA VAL A 374 -3.99 7.56 -22.46
C VAL A 374 -3.81 9.06 -22.65
N LEU A 375 -2.76 9.50 -23.33
CA LEU A 375 -2.51 10.92 -23.59
C LEU A 375 -3.58 11.55 -24.46
N GLY A 376 -4.16 10.79 -25.39
CA GLY A 376 -5.27 11.19 -26.25
C GLY A 376 -6.56 11.51 -25.48
N ARG A 377 -6.77 10.91 -24.30
CA ARG A 377 -7.92 11.19 -23.42
C ARG A 377 -7.85 12.55 -22.75
N ILE A 378 -6.68 13.21 -22.68
CA ILE A 378 -6.52 14.53 -22.07
C ILE A 378 -6.63 15.60 -23.15
N ARG A 379 -7.74 16.36 -23.11
CA ARG A 379 -7.98 17.52 -23.97
C ARG A 379 -7.65 18.82 -23.22
N PRO A 380 -6.56 19.52 -23.54
CA PRO A 380 -6.29 20.84 -22.99
C PRO A 380 -7.27 21.87 -23.55
N SER A 381 -7.71 22.80 -22.71
CA SER A 381 -8.63 23.86 -23.10
C SER A 381 -8.42 25.15 -22.28
N ALA A 382 -8.88 26.27 -22.83
CA ALA A 382 -9.06 27.56 -22.14
C ALA A 382 -10.52 28.04 -22.19
N ASP A 383 -11.41 27.24 -22.78
CA ASP A 383 -12.83 27.58 -22.93
C ASP A 383 -13.70 26.74 -21.98
N PHE A 384 -14.44 27.41 -21.09
CA PHE A 384 -15.36 26.74 -20.18
C PHE A 384 -16.47 25.97 -20.91
N ALA A 385 -16.84 26.37 -22.14
CA ALA A 385 -17.83 25.64 -22.94
C ALA A 385 -17.43 24.16 -23.19
N ASP A 386 -16.17 23.83 -23.19
CA ASP A 386 -15.67 22.46 -23.34
C ASP A 386 -16.04 21.54 -22.15
N LEU A 387 -16.40 22.10 -21.01
CA LEU A 387 -16.88 21.36 -19.83
C LEU A 387 -18.31 20.83 -20.01
N ALA A 388 -19.05 21.29 -21.02
CA ALA A 388 -20.38 20.77 -21.29
C ALA A 388 -20.34 19.24 -21.45
N GLY A 389 -21.28 18.55 -20.78
CA GLY A 389 -21.38 17.09 -20.77
C GLY A 389 -20.31 16.37 -19.93
N CYS A 390 -19.61 17.08 -19.03
CA CYS A 390 -18.84 16.43 -17.99
C CYS A 390 -19.77 15.81 -16.93
N ASP A 391 -19.36 14.68 -16.38
CA ASP A 391 -20.09 13.98 -15.32
C ASP A 391 -19.76 14.54 -13.94
N LEU A 392 -18.52 15.03 -13.77
CA LEU A 392 -17.99 15.61 -12.55
C LEU A 392 -16.89 16.61 -12.92
N VAL A 393 -16.76 17.69 -12.14
CA VAL A 393 -15.68 18.67 -12.29
C VAL A 393 -14.86 18.73 -11.00
N VAL A 394 -13.54 18.67 -11.14
CA VAL A 394 -12.57 18.86 -10.03
C VAL A 394 -11.85 20.19 -10.22
N GLU A 395 -11.99 21.08 -9.26
CA GLU A 395 -11.31 22.36 -9.21
C GLU A 395 -9.98 22.22 -8.45
N ALA A 396 -8.88 22.61 -9.08
CA ALA A 396 -7.52 22.62 -8.55
C ALA A 396 -6.78 23.94 -8.89
N VAL A 397 -7.50 25.08 -8.83
CA VAL A 397 -6.95 26.42 -9.02
C VAL A 397 -6.26 26.94 -7.76
N PHE A 398 -5.79 28.19 -7.77
CA PHE A 398 -5.14 28.79 -6.61
C PHE A 398 -6.05 28.79 -5.37
N GLU A 399 -5.43 28.69 -4.18
CA GLU A 399 -6.10 28.64 -2.88
C GLU A 399 -6.58 30.05 -2.45
N ASP A 400 -7.55 30.56 -3.22
CA ASP A 400 -8.17 31.87 -3.03
C ASP A 400 -9.68 31.75 -3.21
N ARG A 401 -10.46 32.25 -2.23
CA ARG A 401 -11.91 32.12 -2.20
C ARG A 401 -12.59 32.81 -3.39
N ALA A 402 -12.10 33.98 -3.80
CA ALA A 402 -12.70 34.75 -4.89
C ALA A 402 -12.48 34.04 -6.24
N ILE A 403 -11.27 33.55 -6.47
CA ILE A 403 -10.93 32.75 -7.67
C ILE A 403 -11.78 31.50 -7.73
N LYS A 404 -11.90 30.77 -6.61
CA LYS A 404 -12.70 29.53 -6.53
C LYS A 404 -14.19 29.81 -6.77
N ALA A 405 -14.72 30.89 -6.22
CA ALA A 405 -16.10 31.30 -6.47
C ALA A 405 -16.37 31.66 -7.95
N GLU A 406 -15.44 32.38 -8.58
CA GLU A 406 -15.54 32.76 -9.99
C GLU A 406 -15.56 31.52 -10.90
N VAL A 407 -14.63 30.57 -10.70
CA VAL A 407 -14.56 29.35 -11.54
C VAL A 407 -15.75 28.43 -11.29
N THR A 408 -16.28 28.38 -10.06
CA THR A 408 -17.50 27.63 -9.74
C THR A 408 -18.68 28.18 -10.55
N GLN A 409 -18.93 29.50 -10.51
CA GLN A 409 -20.01 30.13 -11.24
C GLN A 409 -19.87 29.96 -12.76
N LYS A 410 -18.69 30.17 -13.32
CA LYS A 410 -18.41 29.95 -14.76
C LYS A 410 -18.65 28.51 -15.20
N THR A 411 -18.29 27.55 -14.36
CA THR A 411 -18.53 26.13 -14.64
C THR A 411 -20.02 25.82 -14.66
N LEU A 412 -20.76 26.22 -13.64
CA LEU A 412 -22.20 25.97 -13.55
C LEU A 412 -22.99 26.61 -14.70
N ALA A 413 -22.53 27.76 -15.19
CA ALA A 413 -23.14 28.42 -16.32
C ALA A 413 -23.13 27.60 -17.62
N VAL A 414 -22.17 26.67 -17.76
CA VAL A 414 -22.01 25.86 -18.98
C VAL A 414 -22.36 24.38 -18.79
N THR A 415 -22.23 23.86 -17.57
CA THR A 415 -22.56 22.45 -17.24
C THR A 415 -23.99 22.27 -16.75
N GLY A 416 -24.59 23.32 -16.26
CA GLY A 416 -25.89 23.30 -15.58
C GLY A 416 -25.78 22.80 -14.12
N ASP A 417 -26.90 22.95 -13.39
CA ASP A 417 -26.95 22.73 -11.93
C ASP A 417 -26.86 21.25 -11.50
N GLY A 418 -26.95 20.31 -12.42
CA GLY A 418 -26.88 18.85 -12.12
C GLY A 418 -25.47 18.29 -11.97
N ILE A 419 -24.43 19.08 -12.24
CA ILE A 419 -23.05 18.64 -12.14
C ILE A 419 -22.62 18.50 -10.68
N VAL A 420 -21.83 17.47 -10.38
CA VAL A 420 -21.08 17.42 -9.12
C VAL A 420 -19.82 18.24 -9.27
N PHE A 421 -19.70 19.26 -8.44
CA PHE A 421 -18.53 20.14 -8.39
C PHE A 421 -17.68 19.83 -7.16
N ALA A 422 -16.42 19.45 -7.37
CA ALA A 422 -15.49 19.07 -6.33
C ALA A 422 -14.33 20.07 -6.23
N SER A 423 -14.00 20.54 -5.04
CA SER A 423 -12.82 21.38 -4.81
C SER A 423 -11.66 20.54 -4.25
N ASN A 424 -10.46 20.70 -4.82
CA ASN A 424 -9.23 20.11 -4.31
C ASN A 424 -8.51 21.06 -3.34
N THR A 425 -9.24 21.84 -2.57
CA THR A 425 -8.68 22.68 -1.50
C THR A 425 -8.05 21.79 -0.42
N SER A 426 -7.02 22.29 0.26
CA SER A 426 -6.38 21.61 1.39
C SER A 426 -6.80 22.17 2.76
N THR A 427 -7.35 23.39 2.81
CA THR A 427 -7.58 24.10 4.08
C THR A 427 -8.88 24.87 4.14
N LEU A 428 -9.45 25.28 3.01
CA LEU A 428 -10.66 26.10 3.00
C LEU A 428 -11.91 25.25 3.24
N PRO A 429 -12.77 25.60 4.22
CA PRO A 429 -13.99 24.86 4.49
C PRO A 429 -14.88 24.72 3.25
N ILE A 430 -15.30 23.49 2.97
CA ILE A 430 -16.10 23.14 1.79
C ILE A 430 -17.48 23.83 1.83
N SER A 431 -18.11 23.90 3.01
CA SER A 431 -19.41 24.59 3.18
C SER A 431 -19.33 26.05 2.78
N GLY A 432 -18.24 26.76 3.12
CA GLY A 432 -18.03 28.12 2.73
C GLY A 432 -17.75 28.33 1.23
N LEU A 433 -17.09 27.36 0.58
CA LEU A 433 -16.90 27.39 -0.87
C LEU A 433 -18.20 27.07 -1.63
N ALA A 434 -19.04 26.21 -1.08
CA ALA A 434 -20.31 25.80 -1.66
C ALA A 434 -21.31 26.98 -1.76
N GLU A 435 -21.16 28.04 -0.97
CA GLU A 435 -21.99 29.25 -1.06
C GLU A 435 -21.93 29.95 -2.43
N ALA A 436 -20.86 29.74 -3.19
CA ALA A 436 -20.72 30.23 -4.56
C ALA A 436 -21.48 29.40 -5.60
N SER A 437 -21.99 28.22 -5.21
CA SER A 437 -22.74 27.30 -6.06
C SER A 437 -24.25 27.58 -5.95
N SER A 438 -24.97 27.53 -7.08
CA SER A 438 -26.44 27.50 -7.10
C SER A 438 -27.03 26.23 -6.49
N ARG A 439 -26.21 25.15 -6.36
CA ARG A 439 -26.59 23.85 -5.81
C ARG A 439 -25.50 23.38 -4.82
N PRO A 440 -25.54 23.87 -3.56
CA PRO A 440 -24.60 23.47 -2.52
C PRO A 440 -24.65 21.95 -2.22
N ASP A 441 -25.80 21.33 -2.47
CA ASP A 441 -26.00 19.87 -2.35
C ASP A 441 -25.19 19.05 -3.36
N ASN A 442 -24.78 19.64 -4.49
CA ASN A 442 -23.91 19.05 -5.49
C ASN A 442 -22.42 19.44 -5.32
N PHE A 443 -22.06 20.09 -4.21
CA PHE A 443 -20.70 20.53 -3.93
C PHE A 443 -20.03 19.63 -2.90
N ILE A 444 -18.73 19.26 -3.13
CA ILE A 444 -17.97 18.35 -2.27
C ILE A 444 -16.48 18.69 -2.29
N GLY A 445 -15.71 18.25 -1.29
CA GLY A 445 -14.27 18.29 -1.30
C GLY A 445 -13.65 17.00 -1.82
N LEU A 446 -12.63 17.11 -2.67
CA LEU A 446 -11.77 15.99 -3.10
C LEU A 446 -10.31 16.40 -2.92
N HIS A 447 -9.78 16.20 -1.73
CA HIS A 447 -8.41 16.54 -1.38
C HIS A 447 -7.43 15.45 -1.83
N PHE A 448 -6.69 15.73 -2.88
CA PHE A 448 -5.62 14.89 -3.39
C PHE A 448 -4.27 15.31 -2.79
N PHE A 449 -3.35 14.36 -2.70
CA PHE A 449 -2.02 14.58 -2.16
C PHE A 449 -0.95 14.56 -3.24
N SER A 450 0.08 15.41 -3.09
CA SER A 450 1.18 15.53 -4.06
C SER A 450 2.33 14.58 -3.73
N PRO A 451 2.91 13.91 -4.76
CA PRO A 451 2.51 13.88 -6.18
C PRO A 451 1.35 12.92 -6.43
N VAL A 452 0.32 13.37 -7.14
CA VAL A 452 -0.95 12.65 -7.32
C VAL A 452 -0.77 11.24 -7.91
N ASP A 453 0.19 11.06 -8.82
CA ASP A 453 0.46 9.75 -9.45
C ASP A 453 1.01 8.70 -8.48
N ARG A 454 1.49 9.11 -7.30
CA ARG A 454 2.10 8.22 -6.29
C ARG A 454 1.29 8.10 -5.01
N MET A 455 0.64 9.18 -4.61
CA MET A 455 -0.15 9.22 -3.37
C MET A 455 -1.48 8.50 -3.59
N PRO A 456 -1.75 7.41 -2.86
CA PRO A 456 -2.94 6.59 -3.11
C PRO A 456 -4.21 7.15 -2.46
N LEU A 457 -4.09 7.96 -1.41
CA LEU A 457 -5.21 8.49 -0.64
C LEU A 457 -5.92 9.64 -1.37
N VAL A 458 -7.24 9.71 -1.22
CA VAL A 458 -8.07 10.89 -1.46
C VAL A 458 -9.01 11.07 -0.28
N GLU A 459 -8.93 12.24 0.36
CA GLU A 459 -9.84 12.65 1.42
C GLU A 459 -11.07 13.28 0.78
N ILE A 460 -12.23 12.67 0.99
CA ILE A 460 -13.54 13.16 0.51
C ILE A 460 -14.18 13.93 1.63
N ILE A 461 -14.39 15.23 1.42
CA ILE A 461 -14.90 16.12 2.47
C ILE A 461 -16.36 16.46 2.18
N ARG A 462 -17.23 16.02 3.07
CA ARG A 462 -18.66 16.31 3.03
C ARG A 462 -18.95 17.67 3.63
N GLY A 463 -19.39 18.63 2.80
CA GLY A 463 -19.90 19.90 3.25
C GLY A 463 -21.26 19.74 3.95
N ARG A 464 -21.73 20.79 4.64
CA ARG A 464 -22.97 20.75 5.44
C ARG A 464 -24.19 20.35 4.61
N GLU A 465 -24.27 20.79 3.36
CA GLU A 465 -25.42 20.57 2.47
C GLU A 465 -25.15 19.45 1.43
N THR A 466 -23.95 18.89 1.36
CA THR A 466 -23.60 17.85 0.39
C THR A 466 -24.53 16.66 0.49
N SER A 467 -25.21 16.32 -0.62
CA SER A 467 -26.15 15.20 -0.71
C SER A 467 -25.47 13.84 -0.70
N ASP A 468 -26.24 12.79 -0.41
CA ASP A 468 -25.76 11.42 -0.46
C ASP A 468 -25.44 10.98 -1.91
N GLU A 469 -26.18 11.47 -2.90
CA GLU A 469 -25.92 11.27 -4.32
C GLU A 469 -24.57 11.84 -4.74
N THR A 470 -24.24 13.03 -4.27
CA THR A 470 -22.95 13.68 -4.51
C THR A 470 -21.81 12.90 -3.87
N LEU A 471 -21.99 12.47 -2.63
CA LEU A 471 -21.02 11.61 -1.93
C LEU A 471 -20.80 10.28 -2.67
N ALA A 472 -21.89 9.60 -3.06
CA ALA A 472 -21.79 8.33 -3.79
C ALA A 472 -21.01 8.49 -5.10
N LYS A 473 -21.29 9.54 -5.88
CA LYS A 473 -20.59 9.82 -7.15
C LYS A 473 -19.13 10.17 -6.94
N ALA A 474 -18.80 10.91 -5.89
CA ALA A 474 -17.41 11.22 -5.51
C ALA A 474 -16.61 9.96 -5.15
N ILE A 475 -17.20 9.06 -4.33
CA ILE A 475 -16.58 7.77 -3.98
C ILE A 475 -16.38 6.91 -5.23
N ASP A 476 -17.40 6.83 -6.11
CA ASP A 476 -17.29 6.07 -7.37
C ASP A 476 -16.17 6.61 -8.26
N TYR A 477 -16.01 7.93 -8.37
CA TYR A 477 -14.90 8.56 -9.10
C TYR A 477 -13.55 8.20 -8.49
N VAL A 478 -13.38 8.35 -7.19
CA VAL A 478 -12.11 8.04 -6.49
C VAL A 478 -11.72 6.58 -6.67
N LYS A 479 -12.70 5.66 -6.61
CA LYS A 479 -12.48 4.23 -6.90
C LYS A 479 -12.12 3.97 -8.36
N ALA A 480 -12.82 4.62 -9.31
CA ALA A 480 -12.56 4.47 -10.74
C ALA A 480 -11.10 4.83 -11.08
N ILE A 481 -10.56 5.87 -10.47
CA ILE A 481 -9.15 6.28 -10.64
C ILE A 481 -8.17 5.49 -9.75
N ARG A 482 -8.64 4.42 -9.09
CA ARG A 482 -7.86 3.49 -8.26
C ARG A 482 -7.14 4.18 -7.10
N LYS A 483 -7.83 5.13 -6.47
CA LYS A 483 -7.40 5.77 -5.23
C LYS A 483 -8.20 5.20 -4.06
N THR A 484 -7.63 5.30 -2.86
CA THR A 484 -8.27 4.88 -1.62
C THR A 484 -9.06 6.06 -1.05
N PRO A 485 -10.40 6.01 -0.98
CA PRO A 485 -11.19 7.07 -0.37
C PRO A 485 -11.21 6.94 1.15
N ILE A 486 -11.17 8.06 1.84
CA ILE A 486 -11.71 8.23 3.20
C ILE A 486 -12.78 9.31 3.15
N VAL A 487 -13.78 9.22 4.01
CA VAL A 487 -14.87 10.19 4.08
C VAL A 487 -14.79 10.93 5.41
N VAL A 488 -14.75 12.26 5.34
CA VAL A 488 -14.70 13.14 6.51
C VAL A 488 -15.71 14.28 6.39
N ASN A 489 -16.09 14.87 7.50
CA ASN A 489 -16.93 16.05 7.54
C ASN A 489 -16.09 17.33 7.43
N ASP A 490 -16.73 18.39 6.99
CA ASP A 490 -16.10 19.69 6.77
C ASP A 490 -15.58 20.32 8.06
N SER A 491 -14.34 20.73 8.03
CA SER A 491 -13.70 21.56 9.04
C SER A 491 -12.50 22.30 8.44
N ARG A 492 -11.94 23.29 9.14
CA ARG A 492 -10.70 23.93 8.69
C ARG A 492 -9.54 22.94 8.72
N GLY A 493 -8.91 22.67 7.57
CA GLY A 493 -7.81 21.72 7.43
C GLY A 493 -8.23 20.26 7.48
N PHE A 494 -9.53 19.98 7.49
CA PHE A 494 -10.13 18.65 7.45
C PHE A 494 -9.54 17.71 8.50
N TYR A 495 -9.34 16.44 8.18
CA TYR A 495 -8.71 15.48 9.07
C TYR A 495 -7.20 15.36 8.82
N THR A 496 -6.81 15.07 7.59
CA THR A 496 -5.41 14.72 7.27
C THR A 496 -4.46 15.89 7.47
N SER A 497 -4.83 17.10 7.03
CA SER A 497 -3.99 18.29 7.21
C SER A 497 -3.88 18.70 8.68
N ARG A 498 -4.94 18.50 9.49
CA ARG A 498 -4.91 18.77 10.94
C ARG A 498 -3.90 17.88 11.64
N VAL A 499 -3.99 16.55 11.43
CA VAL A 499 -3.09 15.56 12.03
C VAL A 499 -1.64 15.79 11.58
N PHE A 500 -1.43 15.95 10.27
CA PHE A 500 -0.12 16.21 9.69
C PHE A 500 0.53 17.48 10.25
N ALA A 501 -0.23 18.58 10.38
CA ALA A 501 0.31 19.84 10.87
C ALA A 501 0.82 19.73 12.31
N THR A 502 0.21 18.89 13.14
CA THR A 502 0.67 18.71 14.54
C THR A 502 2.04 18.07 14.61
N TYR A 503 2.37 17.11 13.73
CA TYR A 503 3.71 16.52 13.65
C TYR A 503 4.78 17.56 13.36
N VAL A 504 4.52 18.42 12.39
CA VAL A 504 5.48 19.48 12.00
C VAL A 504 5.61 20.52 13.13
N ARG A 505 4.48 21.02 13.64
CA ARG A 505 4.47 22.06 14.71
C ARG A 505 5.14 21.57 15.98
N GLU A 506 4.93 20.32 16.38
CA GLU A 506 5.59 19.74 17.56
C GLU A 506 7.11 19.62 17.35
N GLY A 507 7.55 19.21 16.16
CA GLY A 507 8.96 19.20 15.81
C GLY A 507 9.60 20.59 15.87
N LEU A 508 8.90 21.62 15.39
CA LEU A 508 9.36 23.02 15.47
C LEU A 508 9.34 23.57 16.91
N ALA A 509 8.33 23.19 17.72
CA ALA A 509 8.27 23.56 19.12
C ALA A 509 9.46 22.98 19.91
N MET A 510 9.78 21.70 19.69
CA MET A 510 10.97 21.08 20.29
C MET A 510 12.28 21.72 19.82
N LEU A 511 12.37 22.18 18.57
CA LEU A 511 13.52 22.94 18.11
C LEU A 511 13.65 24.26 18.88
N ALA A 512 12.54 24.98 19.09
CA ALA A 512 12.51 26.21 19.90
C ALA A 512 12.85 25.94 21.39
N GLU A 513 12.54 24.77 21.92
CA GLU A 513 12.93 24.32 23.25
C GLU A 513 14.43 23.94 23.37
N GLY A 514 15.16 23.93 22.26
CA GLY A 514 16.60 23.65 22.22
C GLY A 514 16.96 22.18 21.99
N VAL A 515 16.04 21.37 21.48
CA VAL A 515 16.37 20.00 21.02
C VAL A 515 17.19 20.07 19.74
N THR A 516 18.27 19.27 19.66
CA THR A 516 19.15 19.30 18.49
C THR A 516 18.42 18.92 17.21
N PRO A 517 18.62 19.64 16.08
CA PRO A 517 17.96 19.33 14.80
C PRO A 517 18.17 17.89 14.34
N ALA A 518 19.36 17.34 14.55
CA ALA A 518 19.68 15.96 14.17
C ALA A 518 18.87 14.92 14.97
N LEU A 519 18.63 15.17 16.27
CA LEU A 519 17.81 14.30 17.11
C LEU A 519 16.36 14.31 16.63
N LEU A 520 15.79 15.49 16.35
CA LEU A 520 14.42 15.64 15.83
C LEU A 520 14.21 14.88 14.51
N GLU A 521 15.12 15.07 13.55
CA GLU A 521 15.06 14.44 12.24
C GLU A 521 15.17 12.90 12.32
N ASN A 522 16.07 12.42 13.18
CA ASN A 522 16.26 10.98 13.36
C ASN A 522 15.11 10.35 14.16
N ALA A 523 14.65 10.99 15.23
CA ALA A 523 13.54 10.51 16.04
C ALA A 523 12.26 10.37 15.21
N GLY A 524 11.95 11.35 14.33
CA GLY A 524 10.82 11.25 13.40
C GLY A 524 10.92 10.00 12.51
N LYS A 525 12.07 9.75 11.89
CA LYS A 525 12.30 8.56 11.06
C LYS A 525 12.26 7.26 11.87
N MET A 526 12.85 7.26 13.06
CA MET A 526 12.82 6.11 13.97
C MET A 526 11.40 5.81 14.48
N ALA A 527 10.53 6.82 14.54
CA ALA A 527 9.11 6.65 14.84
C ALA A 527 8.29 6.08 13.67
N GLY A 528 8.88 5.96 12.48
CA GLY A 528 8.25 5.41 11.27
C GLY A 528 7.86 6.46 10.23
N MET A 529 8.08 7.75 10.50
CA MET A 529 7.78 8.81 9.52
C MET A 529 8.77 8.77 8.35
N PRO A 530 8.31 8.97 7.10
CA PRO A 530 9.18 8.93 5.92
C PRO A 530 10.23 10.05 5.90
N VAL A 531 9.91 11.18 6.55
CA VAL A 531 10.76 12.38 6.65
C VAL A 531 10.70 12.94 8.05
N GLY A 532 11.80 13.51 8.52
CA GLY A 532 11.80 14.23 9.80
C GLY A 532 11.03 15.56 9.72
N PRO A 533 10.64 16.15 10.87
CA PRO A 533 9.72 17.28 10.92
C PRO A 533 10.28 18.56 10.28
N LEU A 534 11.59 18.82 10.39
CA LEU A 534 12.22 19.99 9.79
C LEU A 534 12.33 19.87 8.26
N ALA A 535 12.71 18.69 7.77
CA ALA A 535 12.73 18.42 6.34
C ALA A 535 11.32 18.50 5.74
N LEU A 536 10.31 18.09 6.48
CA LEU A 536 8.92 18.14 6.06
C LEU A 536 8.40 19.58 6.02
N ALA A 537 8.73 20.41 7.00
CA ALA A 537 8.44 21.85 6.99
C ALA A 537 8.99 22.54 5.73
N ASP A 538 10.22 22.20 5.35
CA ASP A 538 10.84 22.71 4.13
C ASP A 538 10.11 22.25 2.85
N GLU A 539 9.65 21.00 2.82
CA GLU A 539 8.95 20.42 1.65
C GLU A 539 7.55 21.01 1.46
N VAL A 540 6.85 21.30 2.54
CA VAL A 540 5.54 21.99 2.53
C VAL A 540 5.68 23.48 2.18
N SER A 541 6.83 24.09 2.45
CA SER A 541 7.15 25.50 2.38
C SER A 541 6.87 26.24 3.72
N ILE A 542 7.94 26.73 4.33
CA ILE A 542 7.86 27.53 5.56
C ILE A 542 7.04 28.80 5.32
N GLU A 543 7.19 29.44 4.14
CA GLU A 543 6.39 30.60 3.74
C GLU A 543 4.90 30.31 3.72
N LEU A 544 4.48 29.13 3.19
CA LEU A 544 3.08 28.73 3.18
C LEU A 544 2.57 28.51 4.61
N MET A 545 3.36 27.87 5.46
CA MET A 545 3.00 27.68 6.88
C MET A 545 2.82 29.03 7.58
N TYR A 546 3.70 30.00 7.32
CA TYR A 546 3.60 31.35 7.86
C TYR A 546 2.28 32.03 7.43
N ARG A 547 1.95 32.01 6.13
CA ARG A 547 0.72 32.60 5.60
C ARG A 547 -0.54 31.94 6.19
N ILE A 548 -0.57 30.62 6.28
CA ILE A 548 -1.69 29.88 6.91
C ILE A 548 -1.80 30.26 8.39
N GLY A 549 -0.70 30.34 9.11
CA GLY A 549 -0.67 30.74 10.52
C GLY A 549 -1.23 32.15 10.73
N ARG A 550 -0.80 33.13 9.92
CA ARG A 550 -1.33 34.51 9.94
C ARG A 550 -2.83 34.56 9.66
N GLN A 551 -3.28 33.88 8.62
CA GLN A 551 -4.73 33.81 8.29
C GLN A 551 -5.52 33.16 9.41
N THR A 552 -4.97 32.12 10.07
CA THR A 552 -5.64 31.47 11.18
C THR A 552 -5.75 32.39 12.40
N GLN A 553 -4.70 33.17 12.70
CA GLN A 553 -4.75 34.19 13.76
C GLN A 553 -5.81 35.26 13.49
N GLU A 554 -5.89 35.75 12.25
CA GLU A 554 -6.91 36.75 11.84
C GLU A 554 -8.33 36.17 11.94
N ASP A 555 -8.52 34.91 11.52
CA ASP A 555 -9.84 34.27 11.53
C ASP A 555 -10.33 33.92 12.94
N LEU A 556 -9.44 33.53 13.86
CA LEU A 556 -9.77 33.12 15.24
C LEU A 556 -9.73 34.27 16.26
N GLY A 557 -8.99 35.34 15.97
CA GLY A 557 -8.85 36.46 16.90
C GLY A 557 -8.40 36.03 18.29
N ASP A 558 -9.20 36.33 19.31
CA ASP A 558 -8.89 36.04 20.73
C ASP A 558 -8.93 34.54 21.05
N ASP A 559 -9.54 33.70 20.21
CA ASP A 559 -9.58 32.25 20.38
C ASP A 559 -8.30 31.56 19.86
N TYR A 560 -7.38 32.31 19.26
CA TYR A 560 -6.12 31.74 18.77
C TYR A 560 -5.17 31.38 19.90
N VAL A 561 -4.75 30.11 19.93
CA VAL A 561 -3.75 29.61 20.88
C VAL A 561 -2.38 29.58 20.20
N ALA A 562 -1.50 30.47 20.61
CA ALA A 562 -0.14 30.57 20.08
C ALA A 562 0.71 29.33 20.46
N SER A 563 1.58 28.93 19.55
CA SER A 563 2.56 27.85 19.73
C SER A 563 3.97 28.41 19.69
N PRO A 564 4.95 27.84 20.41
CA PRO A 564 6.37 28.19 20.25
C PRO A 564 6.86 28.11 18.80
N ALA A 565 6.24 27.25 17.99
CA ALA A 565 6.54 27.11 16.57
C ALA A 565 6.21 28.38 15.75
N ASP A 566 5.23 29.19 16.17
CA ASP A 566 4.76 30.34 15.40
C ASP A 566 5.85 31.43 15.31
N GLY A 567 6.47 31.77 16.45
CA GLY A 567 7.60 32.71 16.48
C GLY A 567 8.82 32.22 15.70
N LEU A 568 9.08 30.91 15.75
CA LEU A 568 10.15 30.30 14.98
C LEU A 568 9.89 30.39 13.47
N VAL A 569 8.70 30.08 13.02
CA VAL A 569 8.30 30.17 11.61
C VAL A 569 8.37 31.61 11.12
N GLN A 570 7.89 32.58 11.92
CA GLN A 570 7.98 34.00 11.61
C GLN A 570 9.44 34.42 11.44
N HIS A 571 10.32 34.08 12.39
CA HIS A 571 11.75 34.40 12.33
C HIS A 571 12.43 33.83 11.08
N MET A 572 12.14 32.57 10.73
CA MET A 572 12.66 31.93 9.51
C MET A 572 12.26 32.69 8.24
N VAL A 573 11.05 33.22 8.18
CA VAL A 573 10.50 33.90 6.98
C VAL A 573 10.95 35.36 6.93
N GLU A 574 10.67 36.13 7.99
CA GLU A 574 10.84 37.59 7.99
C GLU A 574 12.28 38.02 8.16
N ASP A 575 13.03 37.41 9.11
CA ASP A 575 14.37 37.84 9.44
C ASP A 575 15.44 37.10 8.62
N LEU A 576 15.27 35.79 8.43
CA LEU A 576 16.29 34.94 7.78
C LEU A 576 16.03 34.73 6.28
N GLY A 577 14.81 35.00 5.80
CA GLY A 577 14.42 34.77 4.41
C GLY A 577 14.63 33.34 3.95
N ARG A 578 14.45 32.37 4.86
CA ARG A 578 14.61 30.93 4.61
C ARG A 578 13.23 30.28 4.46
N LEU A 579 12.75 30.24 3.22
CA LEU A 579 11.36 29.96 2.86
C LEU A 579 11.04 28.47 2.61
N GLY A 580 12.06 27.62 2.62
CA GLY A 580 11.93 26.19 2.39
C GLY A 580 12.59 25.68 1.11
N LYS A 581 12.34 24.43 0.76
CA LYS A 581 12.97 23.69 -0.33
C LYS A 581 12.84 24.37 -1.70
N LYS A 582 11.68 24.93 -2.03
CA LYS A 582 11.42 25.60 -3.32
C LYS A 582 12.31 26.85 -3.50
N ALA A 583 12.63 27.54 -2.41
CA ALA A 583 13.54 28.68 -2.38
C ALA A 583 15.02 28.28 -2.26
N GLY A 584 15.32 26.98 -2.23
CA GLY A 584 16.69 26.46 -2.06
C GLY A 584 17.24 26.51 -0.65
N LYS A 585 16.52 27.08 0.31
CA LYS A 585 16.95 27.27 1.70
C LYS A 585 15.75 27.31 2.67
N GLY A 586 15.84 26.50 3.71
CA GLY A 586 14.89 26.38 4.81
C GLY A 586 15.63 25.95 6.07
N PHE A 587 15.15 24.97 6.81
CA PHE A 587 15.91 24.29 7.86
C PHE A 587 17.10 23.52 7.28
N TYR A 588 17.01 23.21 5.99
CA TYR A 588 18.08 22.64 5.20
C TYR A 588 18.59 23.63 4.15
N ASP A 589 19.85 23.45 3.74
CA ASP A 589 20.37 23.96 2.50
C ASP A 589 20.18 22.91 1.40
N TYR A 590 19.77 23.37 0.20
CA TYR A 590 19.52 22.54 -0.98
C TYR A 590 20.49 22.92 -2.10
N PRO A 591 21.77 22.50 -2.03
CA PRO A 591 22.73 22.78 -3.10
C PRO A 591 22.30 22.07 -4.39
N GLY A 592 22.49 22.73 -5.54
CA GLY A 592 22.11 22.16 -6.85
C GLY A 592 22.85 20.86 -7.17
N ASP A 593 24.08 20.69 -6.68
CA ASP A 593 25.00 19.60 -7.05
C ASP A 593 25.23 18.58 -5.93
N GLY A 594 24.38 18.54 -4.90
CA GLY A 594 24.65 17.65 -3.76
C GLY A 594 23.43 17.31 -2.91
N PRO A 595 23.61 16.41 -1.92
CA PRO A 595 22.54 16.09 -0.99
C PRO A 595 22.19 17.29 -0.11
N LYS A 596 20.91 17.40 0.27
CA LYS A 596 20.48 18.38 1.27
C LYS A 596 21.22 18.14 2.59
N ARG A 597 21.49 19.20 3.32
CA ARG A 597 22.12 19.17 4.66
C ARG A 597 21.42 20.13 5.59
N LEU A 598 21.34 19.78 6.87
CA LEU A 598 20.87 20.72 7.89
C LEU A 598 21.69 22.02 7.81
N TRP A 599 20.99 23.14 7.84
CA TRP A 599 21.66 24.43 7.79
C TRP A 599 22.56 24.62 9.01
N PRO A 600 23.87 24.90 8.83
CA PRO A 600 24.81 25.03 9.95
C PRO A 600 24.49 26.18 10.91
N GLY A 601 23.74 27.22 10.45
CA GLY A 601 23.32 28.34 11.28
C GLY A 601 22.20 28.00 12.28
N LEU A 602 21.54 26.83 12.20
CA LEU A 602 20.44 26.51 13.10
C LEU A 602 20.80 26.59 14.58
N ALA A 603 21.97 26.13 14.97
CA ALA A 603 22.41 26.15 16.38
C ALA A 603 22.72 27.58 16.90
N ALA A 604 22.97 28.54 16.01
CA ALA A 604 23.16 29.94 16.38
C ALA A 604 21.81 30.65 16.57
N GLU A 605 20.87 30.38 15.71
CA GLU A 605 19.53 30.98 15.75
C GLU A 605 18.63 30.32 16.82
N PHE A 606 18.75 29.00 16.99
CA PHE A 606 17.99 28.20 17.95
C PHE A 606 18.96 27.49 18.89
N PRO A 607 19.36 28.15 20.03
CA PRO A 607 20.35 27.61 20.92
C PRO A 607 20.00 26.25 21.50
N VAL A 608 20.92 25.31 21.41
CA VAL A 608 20.74 23.94 21.87
C VAL A 608 20.98 23.87 23.39
N VAL A 609 20.06 23.20 24.10
CA VAL A 609 20.22 22.95 25.55
C VAL A 609 21.29 21.87 25.81
N ALA A 610 22.00 22.01 26.92
CA ALA A 610 23.09 21.08 27.25
C ALA A 610 22.62 19.67 27.55
N GLU A 611 21.45 19.51 28.19
CA GLU A 611 20.85 18.24 28.49
C GLU A 611 19.73 17.95 27.46
N GLN A 612 20.00 16.99 26.59
CA GLN A 612 19.05 16.59 25.54
C GLN A 612 18.06 15.56 26.04
N PRO A 613 16.80 15.61 25.59
CA PRO A 613 15.83 14.58 25.91
C PRO A 613 16.24 13.21 25.32
N ASP A 614 15.76 12.14 25.95
CA ASP A 614 15.91 10.80 25.41
C ASP A 614 15.17 10.68 24.06
N VAL A 615 15.73 9.91 23.13
CA VAL A 615 15.16 9.73 21.80
C VAL A 615 13.73 9.15 21.82
N GLU A 616 13.43 8.27 22.79
CA GLU A 616 12.09 7.70 22.94
C GLU A 616 11.07 8.74 23.39
N GLU A 617 11.50 9.74 24.20
CA GLU A 617 10.64 10.86 24.57
C GLU A 617 10.31 11.73 23.35
N VAL A 618 11.28 12.04 22.52
CA VAL A 618 11.07 12.80 21.27
C VAL A 618 10.14 12.03 20.32
N LYS A 619 10.35 10.72 20.16
CA LYS A 619 9.46 9.84 19.37
C LYS A 619 8.03 9.87 19.89
N LYS A 620 7.82 9.76 21.19
CA LYS A 620 6.49 9.81 21.81
C LYS A 620 5.81 11.14 21.55
N ARG A 621 6.51 12.27 21.72
CA ARG A 621 5.94 13.61 21.47
C ARG A 621 5.41 13.75 20.06
N VAL A 622 6.21 13.42 19.03
CA VAL A 622 5.79 13.56 17.63
C VAL A 622 4.69 12.57 17.22
N MET A 623 4.58 11.43 17.89
CA MET A 623 3.52 10.46 17.58
C MET A 623 2.23 10.74 18.37
N TYR A 624 2.34 11.04 19.65
CA TYR A 624 1.16 11.21 20.50
C TYR A 624 0.39 12.48 20.19
N ILE A 625 1.06 13.55 19.76
CA ILE A 625 0.36 14.77 19.33
C ILE A 625 -0.57 14.49 18.13
N GLN A 626 -0.17 13.64 17.20
CA GLN A 626 -0.99 13.22 16.07
C GLN A 626 -2.19 12.38 16.54
N SER A 627 -1.97 11.46 17.49
CA SER A 627 -3.03 10.64 18.08
C SER A 627 -4.05 11.48 18.85
N VAL A 628 -3.57 12.49 19.61
CA VAL A 628 -4.45 13.44 20.32
C VAL A 628 -5.28 14.26 19.34
N GLU A 629 -4.68 14.72 18.24
CA GLU A 629 -5.43 15.47 17.23
C GLU A 629 -6.45 14.59 16.50
N THR A 630 -6.11 13.32 16.24
CA THR A 630 -7.08 12.34 15.72
C THR A 630 -8.26 12.18 16.67
N ALA A 631 -8.02 12.04 17.97
CA ALA A 631 -9.10 11.96 18.96
C ALA A 631 -9.97 13.21 18.99
N ARG A 632 -9.39 14.41 18.89
CA ARG A 632 -10.13 15.67 18.75
C ARG A 632 -11.00 15.70 17.49
N CYS A 633 -10.43 15.29 16.35
CA CYS A 633 -11.20 15.20 15.10
C CYS A 633 -12.38 14.22 15.22
N MET A 634 -12.24 13.14 16.00
CA MET A 634 -13.35 12.22 16.27
C MET A 634 -14.39 12.84 17.23
N GLU A 635 -13.98 13.53 18.30
CA GLU A 635 -14.87 14.24 19.22
C GLU A 635 -15.67 15.33 18.51
N GLU A 636 -15.04 16.06 17.61
CA GLU A 636 -15.64 17.12 16.81
C GLU A 636 -16.51 16.57 15.66
N GLY A 637 -16.49 15.27 15.42
CA GLY A 637 -17.21 14.62 14.32
C GLY A 637 -16.63 14.93 12.94
N VAL A 638 -15.37 15.36 12.85
CA VAL A 638 -14.67 15.57 11.56
C VAL A 638 -14.41 14.23 10.89
N VAL A 639 -13.97 13.24 11.64
CA VAL A 639 -13.89 11.84 11.20
C VAL A 639 -14.75 10.98 12.12
N THR A 640 -15.67 10.20 11.55
CA THR A 640 -16.67 9.45 12.31
C THR A 640 -16.38 7.95 12.36
N GLU A 641 -15.52 7.47 11.46
CA GLU A 641 -15.19 6.05 11.32
C GLU A 641 -13.73 5.78 11.71
N ASN A 642 -13.50 4.86 12.62
CA ASN A 642 -12.14 4.44 13.01
C ASN A 642 -11.29 4.02 11.81
N ARG A 643 -11.91 3.35 10.83
CA ARG A 643 -11.28 2.97 9.57
C ARG A 643 -10.69 4.18 8.84
N ASP A 644 -11.48 5.23 8.68
CA ASP A 644 -11.09 6.42 7.92
C ASP A 644 -10.02 7.22 8.68
N ALA A 645 -10.07 7.20 10.03
CA ALA A 645 -9.02 7.75 10.88
C ALA A 645 -7.69 6.98 10.70
N ASP A 646 -7.72 5.66 10.81
CA ASP A 646 -6.51 4.81 10.66
C ASP A 646 -5.93 4.94 9.24
N VAL A 647 -6.77 4.87 8.21
CA VAL A 647 -6.32 4.97 6.81
C VAL A 647 -5.78 6.35 6.49
N GLY A 648 -6.49 7.41 6.90
CA GLY A 648 -6.09 8.79 6.62
C GLY A 648 -4.80 9.22 7.33
N SER A 649 -4.51 8.68 8.52
CA SER A 649 -3.28 9.01 9.25
C SER A 649 -2.05 8.24 8.78
N ILE A 650 -2.22 7.07 8.12
CA ILE A 650 -1.11 6.18 7.73
C ILE A 650 -0.76 6.34 6.24
N MET A 651 -1.73 6.63 5.35
CA MET A 651 -1.56 6.68 3.90
C MET A 651 -1.16 8.04 3.38
#